data_b77f5a67224a4f1936ad7193e91f4c05
#
_entry.id   b77f5a67224a4f1936ad7193e91f4c05
#
_cell.length_a   1.000
_cell.length_b   1.000
_cell.length_c   1.000
_cell.angle_alpha   90.00
_cell.angle_beta   90.00
_cell.angle_gamma   90.00
#
_symmetry.space_group_name_H-M   'P 1'
#
loop_
_entity.id
_entity.type
_entity.pdbx_description
1 polymer ?
#
loop_
_entity_poly.entity_id
_entity_poly.type
_entity_poly.pdbx_seq_one_letter_code
_entity_poly.pdbx_strand_id
1 'polypeptide(L)'
;MHWHTKRILFKSISAFLKTLCLALPVGMLLAGTAQAQSSADGVTSSDWIHFPARPAKKNLPSAPTTATATTPAPVAPLSAPAQTSSPKSAPAETSTQKPATPPTVVGDWVQFPPLPPPKAKPATAKAVAPANSAAEQAASPKTTDNKSADTVAAPDPQAAPKGKAADAPATNATAPNADTPAQFAFKGFKFEGNTVYSSKSLSRLIAKQVPAIKDLSDIQSAAQAVANRYQEDGVLARVDLLPQDLTEGIVTITITEGKFSGARMETANSAKLPPDLLTRMVEKAQPVGEAVWLRNMDRATMLLNEVPGVQANVRLSTGQIEGQTEALVQVQDKNPWDGQLTMDNTGSVSTGISRFSSQFNRYGMLGRADVGSVQYMHSQGLDYLRLGYNEPLGYGGARWGLNTEFTHYSVISGYDALDLHGPSNSLSLYVSQPWVRRRDFSSDWVMTAEHKSFKNISTFSTSQYKLDNLTSTLSMTSQDSLWRGGENSASLQLQRGFVDYDTTPSDNTEGAFTKWRLTMSRKNKINDRQALLLSYQRQLANRNLDSSEKFGIGGASSVRAYPGGEASGSEASVFTTEWQHDLQWNKQPYKFSAFYDLGSITKYKYNDSGVANNSYSLQGMGLWIGTSIPNRWGQSQWRATWAHRLGSNPGALSSGSDADGTYYLNRFWLSASQVF
;
A
#
# COMPACT_ATOMS: atom_id res chain seq x y z
N MET A 1 5.43 32.03 -7.58
CA MET A 1 6.49 31.66 -6.62
C MET A 1 6.23 30.33 -5.89
N HIS A 2 4.98 30.00 -5.58
CA HIS A 2 4.58 28.76 -4.87
C HIS A 2 4.77 27.45 -5.65
N TRP A 3 4.84 27.51 -6.97
CA TRP A 3 4.91 26.32 -7.85
C TRP A 3 6.33 25.79 -8.07
N HIS A 4 7.34 26.66 -8.05
CA HIS A 4 8.74 26.27 -8.17
C HIS A 4 9.25 25.54 -6.91
N THR A 5 8.80 25.98 -5.74
CA THR A 5 9.20 25.38 -4.45
C THR A 5 8.69 23.93 -4.32
N LYS A 6 7.46 23.65 -4.78
CA LYS A 6 6.92 22.28 -4.79
C LYS A 6 7.69 21.34 -5.74
N ARG A 7 8.15 21.85 -6.89
CA ARG A 7 8.89 21.04 -7.88
C ARG A 7 10.31 20.73 -7.42
N ILE A 8 10.95 21.64 -6.69
CA ILE A 8 12.28 21.44 -6.09
C ILE A 8 12.19 20.46 -4.93
N LEU A 9 11.23 20.61 -4.04
CA LEU A 9 11.00 19.69 -2.91
C LEU A 9 10.72 18.27 -3.42
N PHE A 10 9.93 18.13 -4.48
CA PHE A 10 9.58 16.85 -5.09
C PHE A 10 10.78 16.13 -5.74
N LYS A 11 11.62 16.88 -6.46
CA LYS A 11 12.87 16.33 -7.04
C LYS A 11 13.85 15.92 -5.93
N SER A 12 13.94 16.70 -4.85
CA SER A 12 14.80 16.40 -3.71
C SER A 12 14.33 15.16 -2.93
N ILE A 13 13.03 14.99 -2.71
CA ILE A 13 12.46 13.80 -2.03
C ILE A 13 12.61 12.55 -2.92
N SER A 14 12.36 12.66 -4.23
CA SER A 14 12.57 11.56 -5.17
C SER A 14 14.04 11.18 -5.31
N ALA A 15 14.95 12.17 -5.31
CA ALA A 15 16.40 11.96 -5.31
C ALA A 15 16.87 11.34 -3.99
N PHE A 16 16.35 11.80 -2.85
CA PHE A 16 16.64 11.24 -1.53
C PHE A 16 16.21 9.78 -1.41
N LEU A 17 15.00 9.43 -1.86
CA LEU A 17 14.53 8.05 -1.91
C LEU A 17 15.36 7.17 -2.85
N LYS A 18 15.76 7.69 -4.03
CA LYS A 18 16.65 6.98 -4.96
C LYS A 18 18.06 6.77 -4.38
N THR A 19 18.63 7.78 -3.74
CA THR A 19 19.96 7.71 -3.11
C THR A 19 19.95 6.79 -1.90
N LEU A 20 18.88 6.82 -1.10
CA LEU A 20 18.72 5.96 0.07
C LEU A 20 18.54 4.49 -0.32
N CYS A 21 17.80 4.21 -1.41
CA CYS A 21 17.67 2.86 -1.97
C CYS A 21 18.94 2.32 -2.63
N LEU A 22 19.84 3.20 -3.09
CA LEU A 22 21.15 2.83 -3.65
C LEU A 22 22.23 2.62 -2.57
N ALA A 23 22.13 3.32 -1.43
CA ALA A 23 23.10 3.23 -0.35
C ALA A 23 22.96 1.98 0.54
N LEU A 24 21.76 1.38 0.59
CA LEU A 24 21.48 0.22 1.45
C LEU A 24 22.28 -1.06 1.12
N PRO A 25 22.54 -1.45 -0.14
CA PRO A 25 23.28 -2.68 -0.41
C PRO A 25 24.81 -2.55 -0.29
N VAL A 26 25.39 -1.36 -0.44
CA VAL A 26 26.85 -1.19 -0.48
C VAL A 26 27.44 -0.93 0.92
N GLY A 27 26.69 -0.26 1.81
CA GLY A 27 27.16 0.03 3.17
C GLY A 27 27.19 -1.18 4.11
N MET A 28 26.38 -2.21 3.85
CA MET A 28 26.28 -3.37 4.74
C MET A 28 27.28 -4.50 4.43
N LEU A 29 27.83 -4.55 3.21
CA LEU A 29 28.86 -5.54 2.86
C LEU A 29 30.26 -5.19 3.40
N LEU A 30 30.49 -3.92 3.80
CA LEU A 30 31.77 -3.43 4.32
C LEU A 30 31.79 -3.19 5.85
N ALA A 31 30.66 -3.33 6.55
CA ALA A 31 30.55 -3.07 7.98
C ALA A 31 30.71 -4.30 8.86
N GLY A 32 31.35 -5.36 8.37
CA GLY A 32 31.57 -6.62 9.12
C GLY A 32 32.59 -6.53 10.29
N THR A 33 33.22 -5.39 10.52
CA THR A 33 34.25 -5.24 11.57
C THR A 33 34.34 -3.84 12.15
N ALA A 34 33.23 -3.19 12.53
CA ALA A 34 33.32 -1.97 13.34
C ALA A 34 32.08 -1.82 14.23
N GLN A 35 32.38 -1.65 15.51
CA GLN A 35 31.53 -1.35 16.64
C GLN A 35 30.18 -0.67 16.37
N ALA A 36 29.18 -1.30 17.00
CA ALA A 36 27.82 -0.87 17.17
C ALA A 36 27.64 0.61 17.52
N GLN A 37 26.88 1.33 16.75
CA GLN A 37 25.96 2.35 17.25
C GLN A 37 24.77 2.53 16.31
N SER A 38 23.61 2.23 16.87
CA SER A 38 22.23 2.67 16.59
C SER A 38 21.68 2.43 15.20
N SER A 39 20.66 1.84 15.16
CA SER A 39 19.18 1.89 15.34
C SER A 39 18.44 1.44 14.12
N ALA A 40 17.36 0.87 14.13
CA ALA A 40 15.95 0.96 14.31
C ALA A 40 14.96 0.18 13.54
N ASP A 41 13.88 -0.19 13.59
CA ASP A 41 12.43 -0.08 13.58
C ASP A 41 11.51 -1.23 13.24
N GLY A 42 10.36 -1.21 13.49
CA GLY A 42 8.95 -1.13 13.38
C GLY A 42 8.13 -2.39 13.16
N VAL A 43 7.11 -2.56 13.48
CA VAL A 43 6.07 -2.83 14.47
C VAL A 43 4.89 -3.58 13.86
N THR A 44 4.37 -4.51 14.55
CA THR A 44 3.05 -5.13 14.39
C THR A 44 2.23 -4.98 15.67
N SER A 45 0.91 -5.00 15.54
CA SER A 45 -0.09 -4.76 16.58
C SER A 45 -0.09 -5.75 17.77
N SER A 46 0.87 -6.65 17.86
CA SER A 46 0.99 -7.63 18.96
C SER A 46 1.83 -7.16 20.14
N ASP A 47 2.45 -5.98 20.08
CA ASP A 47 3.48 -5.57 21.03
C ASP A 47 2.94 -4.76 22.24
N TRP A 48 1.64 -4.81 22.50
CA TRP A 48 0.99 -3.99 23.53
C TRP A 48 1.17 -4.46 24.96
N ILE A 49 1.70 -5.66 25.19
CA ILE A 49 1.87 -6.21 26.53
C ILE A 49 3.34 -6.58 26.75
N HIS A 50 4.15 -5.60 27.09
CA HIS A 50 5.47 -5.83 27.63
C HIS A 50 5.42 -5.69 29.15
N PHE A 51 5.75 -6.80 29.83
CA PHE A 51 5.80 -6.83 31.30
C PHE A 51 7.04 -6.11 31.83
N PRO A 52 6.96 -5.44 32.99
CA PRO A 52 8.11 -4.80 33.62
C PRO A 52 9.18 -5.85 33.95
N ALA A 53 10.45 -5.48 33.74
CA ALA A 53 11.58 -6.30 34.12
C ALA A 53 11.51 -6.62 35.61
N ARG A 54 11.83 -7.88 35.95
CA ARG A 54 11.89 -8.41 37.31
C ARG A 54 12.66 -7.45 38.22
N PRO A 55 12.09 -6.97 39.35
CA PRO A 55 12.84 -6.18 40.31
C PRO A 55 14.03 -6.97 40.87
N ALA A 56 15.20 -6.36 40.89
CA ALA A 56 16.41 -6.95 41.45
C ALA A 56 16.13 -7.41 42.88
N LYS A 57 16.48 -8.67 43.19
CA LYS A 57 16.39 -9.22 44.56
C LYS A 57 17.15 -8.33 45.51
N LYS A 58 16.46 -7.64 46.39
CA LYS A 58 17.06 -7.07 47.62
C LYS A 58 17.58 -8.24 48.42
N ASN A 59 18.87 -8.22 48.71
CA ASN A 59 19.51 -9.16 49.62
C ASN A 59 18.81 -9.10 51.00
N LEU A 60 18.12 -10.18 51.35
CA LEU A 60 17.74 -10.40 52.75
C LEU A 60 18.92 -11.04 53.48
N PRO A 61 19.17 -10.67 54.76
CA PRO A 61 20.27 -11.22 55.55
C PRO A 61 20.06 -12.71 55.85
N SER A 62 21.17 -13.43 55.83
CA SER A 62 21.30 -14.85 56.11
C SER A 62 20.82 -15.19 57.54
N ALA A 63 19.97 -16.18 57.70
CA ALA A 63 19.70 -16.84 58.96
C ALA A 63 20.37 -18.24 58.98
N PRO A 64 20.73 -18.76 60.16
CA PRO A 64 21.82 -19.71 60.32
C PRO A 64 21.46 -21.19 60.06
N THR A 65 22.51 -21.91 59.72
CA THR A 65 22.61 -23.34 59.45
C THR A 65 22.31 -24.22 60.65
N THR A 66 21.50 -25.27 60.54
CA THR A 66 21.67 -26.53 61.27
C THR A 66 21.10 -27.73 60.49
N ALA A 67 21.99 -28.59 60.11
CA ALA A 67 22.14 -30.05 60.22
C ALA A 67 21.07 -31.04 59.72
N THR A 68 21.51 -31.89 58.86
CA THR A 68 21.70 -33.37 58.83
C THR A 68 20.63 -34.23 58.17
N ALA A 69 21.07 -34.83 57.09
CA ALA A 69 20.96 -36.21 56.61
C ALA A 69 19.58 -36.86 56.32
N THR A 70 19.35 -37.38 55.16
CA THR A 70 19.59 -38.79 54.78
C THR A 70 19.13 -39.05 53.35
N THR A 71 19.97 -39.68 52.57
CA THR A 71 19.70 -40.30 51.25
C THR A 71 19.00 -41.62 51.46
N PRO A 72 18.22 -42.12 50.50
CA PRO A 72 18.61 -43.29 49.76
C PRO A 72 18.39 -43.23 48.25
N ALA A 73 19.19 -44.10 47.60
CA ALA A 73 19.43 -44.26 46.19
C ALA A 73 18.38 -45.16 45.45
N PRO A 74 18.65 -45.59 44.23
CA PRO A 74 17.79 -45.50 43.06
C PRO A 74 17.14 -46.82 42.65
N VAL A 75 16.13 -46.76 41.77
CA VAL A 75 15.66 -47.95 41.04
C VAL A 75 15.55 -47.60 39.54
N ALA A 76 16.14 -48.49 38.75
CA ALA A 76 16.26 -48.43 37.30
C ALA A 76 15.09 -49.18 36.57
N PRO A 77 15.11 -49.39 35.25
CA PRO A 77 14.01 -49.12 34.33
C PRO A 77 13.30 -50.39 33.81
N LEU A 78 12.18 -50.23 33.15
CA LEU A 78 11.54 -51.28 32.36
C LEU A 78 10.97 -50.80 31.01
N SER A 79 11.20 -51.61 30.07
CA SER A 79 11.16 -51.68 28.62
C SER A 79 9.85 -51.40 27.90
N ALA A 80 9.99 -51.02 26.62
CA ALA A 80 8.99 -51.01 25.55
C ALA A 80 8.53 -52.44 25.12
N PRO A 81 7.41 -52.54 24.36
CA PRO A 81 7.52 -52.88 22.94
C PRO A 81 6.46 -52.19 22.02
N ALA A 82 6.88 -51.81 20.84
CA ALA A 82 6.80 -52.38 19.49
C ALA A 82 5.45 -52.39 18.75
N GLN A 83 5.47 -51.60 17.64
CA GLN A 83 4.92 -51.79 16.27
C GLN A 83 3.58 -52.48 16.00
N THR A 84 2.76 -51.87 15.12
CA THR A 84 2.44 -52.40 13.78
C THR A 84 1.57 -51.50 12.92
N SER A 85 2.05 -51.23 11.71
CA SER A 85 1.49 -51.32 10.33
C SER A 85 0.27 -50.57 9.83
N SER A 86 0.48 -49.90 8.72
CA SER A 86 -0.46 -49.36 7.68
C SER A 86 -1.30 -50.43 6.96
N PRO A 87 -2.37 -50.08 6.18
CA PRO A 87 -2.14 -49.73 4.78
C PRO A 87 -3.14 -48.73 4.13
N LYS A 88 -2.67 -47.96 3.17
CA LYS A 88 -2.87 -47.81 1.72
C LYS A 88 -4.30 -47.80 1.13
N SER A 89 -4.70 -46.73 0.46
CA SER A 89 -4.97 -46.62 -1.00
C SER A 89 -5.64 -45.33 -1.43
N ALA A 90 -5.20 -44.83 -2.57
CA ALA A 90 -5.73 -43.73 -3.40
C ALA A 90 -6.63 -44.33 -4.51
N PRO A 91 -7.08 -43.63 -5.58
CA PRO A 91 -7.06 -42.23 -5.99
C PRO A 91 -8.30 -41.76 -6.80
N ALA A 92 -8.16 -40.55 -7.42
CA ALA A 92 -8.77 -40.03 -8.66
C ALA A 92 -9.79 -38.89 -8.48
N GLU A 93 -9.89 -37.90 -9.23
CA GLU A 93 -9.37 -37.17 -10.36
C GLU A 93 -10.20 -35.89 -10.57
N THR A 94 -9.57 -34.82 -10.83
CA THR A 94 -9.48 -33.73 -11.80
C THR A 94 -10.71 -32.93 -12.24
N SER A 95 -10.63 -31.61 -12.10
CA SER A 95 -10.84 -30.67 -13.21
C SER A 95 -10.37 -29.23 -12.89
N THR A 96 -9.90 -28.57 -13.91
CA THR A 96 -9.06 -27.37 -13.94
C THR A 96 -9.81 -26.07 -14.14
N GLN A 97 -9.38 -25.01 -13.45
CA GLN A 97 -9.45 -23.63 -13.96
C GLN A 97 -8.36 -22.72 -13.35
N LYS A 98 -7.90 -21.76 -14.14
CA LYS A 98 -6.69 -20.95 -14.00
C LYS A 98 -6.84 -19.80 -13.00
N PRO A 99 -5.81 -19.47 -12.18
CA PRO A 99 -5.92 -18.55 -11.06
C PRO A 99 -5.50 -17.11 -11.38
N ALA A 100 -6.09 -16.18 -10.63
CA ALA A 100 -5.65 -14.80 -10.47
C ALA A 100 -4.72 -14.70 -9.24
N THR A 101 -3.73 -13.83 -9.33
CA THR A 101 -2.65 -13.62 -8.34
C THR A 101 -3.15 -12.97 -7.04
N PRO A 102 -2.65 -13.38 -5.87
CA PRO A 102 -3.07 -12.86 -4.57
C PRO A 102 -2.32 -11.60 -4.13
N PRO A 103 -2.92 -10.74 -3.30
CA PRO A 103 -2.26 -9.61 -2.68
C PRO A 103 -1.42 -10.03 -1.47
N THR A 104 -0.31 -9.34 -1.28
CA THR A 104 0.62 -9.53 -0.16
C THR A 104 0.11 -8.77 1.06
N VAL A 105 0.00 -9.44 2.20
CA VAL A 105 -0.35 -8.83 3.48
C VAL A 105 0.93 -8.33 4.16
N VAL A 106 0.98 -7.05 4.47
CA VAL A 106 1.92 -6.43 5.39
C VAL A 106 1.11 -5.69 6.46
N GLY A 107 1.51 -5.87 7.71
CA GLY A 107 0.79 -5.52 8.92
C GLY A 107 0.19 -4.12 9.03
N ASP A 108 -0.87 -4.08 9.80
CA ASP A 108 -1.87 -3.05 9.96
C ASP A 108 -1.44 -1.78 10.66
N TRP A 109 -1.69 -0.65 9.99
CA TRP A 109 -2.30 0.57 10.58
C TRP A 109 -2.79 1.44 9.42
N VAL A 110 -4.12 1.64 9.32
CA VAL A 110 -4.80 2.44 8.30
C VAL A 110 -4.31 2.12 6.88
N GLN A 111 -4.59 0.91 6.41
CA GLN A 111 -4.41 0.57 5.01
C GLN A 111 -5.64 1.02 4.22
N PHE A 112 -5.43 2.01 3.38
CA PHE A 112 -6.29 2.18 2.21
C PHE A 112 -6.04 0.99 1.26
N PRO A 113 -7.06 0.47 0.58
CA PRO A 113 -6.88 -0.64 -0.34
C PRO A 113 -5.82 -0.28 -1.40
N PRO A 114 -4.91 -1.20 -1.76
CA PRO A 114 -3.92 -0.95 -2.80
C PRO A 114 -4.61 -0.69 -4.13
N LEU A 115 -4.12 0.32 -4.85
CA LEU A 115 -4.55 0.63 -6.20
C LEU A 115 -4.39 -0.62 -7.10
N PRO A 116 -5.36 -0.93 -7.98
CA PRO A 116 -5.24 -2.04 -8.89
C PRO A 116 -4.02 -1.84 -9.82
N PRO A 117 -3.28 -2.91 -10.15
CA PRO A 117 -2.12 -2.82 -11.02
C PRO A 117 -2.48 -2.25 -12.40
N PRO A 118 -1.59 -1.49 -13.04
CA PRO A 118 -1.84 -0.95 -14.37
C PRO A 118 -2.06 -2.09 -15.36
N LYS A 119 -3.18 -2.05 -16.08
CA LYS A 119 -3.49 -2.99 -17.17
C LYS A 119 -2.39 -2.92 -18.24
N ALA A 120 -1.80 -4.05 -18.57
CA ALA A 120 -0.85 -4.18 -19.65
C ALA A 120 -1.44 -3.66 -20.97
N LYS A 121 -0.62 -2.96 -21.78
CA LYS A 121 -0.97 -2.51 -23.13
C LYS A 121 -1.45 -3.71 -23.97
N PRO A 122 -2.51 -3.56 -24.77
CA PRO A 122 -2.93 -4.62 -25.69
C PRO A 122 -1.84 -4.87 -26.73
N ALA A 123 -1.41 -6.09 -26.85
CA ALA A 123 -0.59 -6.53 -27.97
C ALA A 123 -1.48 -6.60 -29.23
N THR A 124 -0.98 -6.06 -30.32
CA THR A 124 -1.58 -6.11 -31.66
C THR A 124 -1.85 -7.55 -32.09
N ALA A 125 -3.12 -7.92 -32.19
CA ALA A 125 -3.53 -9.21 -32.74
C ALA A 125 -3.53 -9.14 -34.26
N LYS A 126 -2.79 -10.04 -34.90
CA LYS A 126 -2.91 -10.39 -36.31
C LYS A 126 -4.20 -11.19 -36.54
N ALA A 127 -4.98 -10.76 -37.52
CA ALA A 127 -6.19 -11.44 -37.96
C ALA A 127 -5.89 -12.81 -38.60
N VAL A 128 -6.66 -13.82 -38.21
CA VAL A 128 -6.86 -15.05 -38.98
C VAL A 128 -8.35 -15.35 -39.01
N ALA A 129 -8.85 -15.62 -40.22
CA ALA A 129 -10.26 -15.82 -40.58
C ALA A 129 -10.84 -17.17 -40.12
N PRO A 130 -12.18 -17.34 -40.12
CA PRO A 130 -12.88 -18.47 -39.51
C PRO A 130 -13.12 -19.64 -40.43
N ALA A 131 -13.23 -20.82 -39.87
CA ALA A 131 -13.78 -22.00 -40.55
C ALA A 131 -14.97 -22.57 -39.76
N ASN A 132 -16.01 -22.92 -40.53
CA ASN A 132 -17.33 -23.45 -40.19
C ASN A 132 -17.34 -24.87 -39.60
N SER A 133 -18.36 -25.19 -38.81
CA SER A 133 -19.41 -26.24 -38.98
C SER A 133 -20.17 -26.46 -37.68
N ALA A 134 -21.45 -26.32 -37.63
CA ALA A 134 -22.60 -27.13 -38.00
C ALA A 134 -23.14 -28.02 -36.86
N ALA A 135 -24.42 -27.78 -36.56
CA ALA A 135 -25.51 -28.68 -36.16
C ALA A 135 -25.47 -29.27 -34.71
N GLU A 136 -26.53 -29.38 -33.93
CA GLU A 136 -27.89 -29.86 -34.16
C GLU A 136 -28.82 -29.59 -32.97
N GLN A 137 -30.05 -29.17 -33.21
CA GLN A 137 -31.42 -29.53 -32.76
C GLN A 137 -31.65 -29.88 -31.26
N ALA A 138 -32.72 -29.62 -30.58
CA ALA A 138 -34.15 -29.34 -30.81
C ALA A 138 -34.75 -28.91 -29.44
N ALA A 139 -35.88 -28.34 -29.22
CA ALA A 139 -37.23 -28.38 -29.69
C ALA A 139 -38.09 -27.29 -28.99
N SER A 140 -39.03 -26.76 -29.72
CA SER A 140 -40.15 -25.93 -29.24
C SER A 140 -41.34 -26.79 -28.76
N PRO A 141 -42.38 -26.20 -28.11
CA PRO A 141 -43.50 -25.75 -28.92
C PRO A 141 -44.31 -24.51 -28.44
N LYS A 142 -44.82 -23.76 -29.45
CA LYS A 142 -46.21 -23.33 -29.79
C LYS A 142 -47.06 -22.62 -28.69
N THR A 143 -47.84 -21.62 -28.92
CA THR A 143 -48.73 -21.11 -30.01
C THR A 143 -49.31 -19.78 -29.47
N THR A 144 -49.83 -18.81 -30.16
CA THR A 144 -50.70 -18.58 -31.31
C THR A 144 -50.86 -17.09 -31.61
N ASP A 145 -50.90 -16.76 -32.91
CA ASP A 145 -51.80 -15.84 -33.66
C ASP A 145 -52.07 -14.40 -33.17
N ASN A 146 -51.96 -13.37 -33.96
CA ASN A 146 -52.63 -13.10 -35.26
C ASN A 146 -52.27 -11.70 -35.82
N LYS A 147 -51.95 -11.66 -37.15
CA LYS A 147 -52.46 -10.78 -38.21
C LYS A 147 -52.32 -9.24 -38.14
N SER A 148 -51.69 -8.56 -38.98
CA SER A 148 -51.90 -8.18 -40.40
C SER A 148 -51.05 -6.95 -40.75
N ALA A 149 -50.39 -7.09 -41.88
CA ALA A 149 -50.23 -6.22 -43.04
C ALA A 149 -49.97 -4.72 -42.85
N ASP A 150 -48.89 -4.15 -43.40
CA ASP A 150 -48.75 -3.84 -44.81
C ASP A 150 -47.33 -3.42 -45.17
N THR A 151 -47.01 -3.73 -46.37
CA THR A 151 -45.83 -3.57 -47.18
C THR A 151 -45.53 -2.11 -47.53
N VAL A 152 -44.24 -1.66 -47.54
CA VAL A 152 -43.65 -0.94 -48.67
C VAL A 152 -42.13 -1.12 -48.68
N ALA A 153 -41.62 -1.41 -49.87
CA ALA A 153 -40.27 -1.85 -50.21
C ALA A 153 -39.22 -0.75 -50.27
N ALA A 154 -37.99 -1.17 -50.06
CA ALA A 154 -36.77 -0.47 -50.46
C ALA A 154 -36.55 -0.54 -51.97
N PRO A 155 -35.75 0.33 -52.56
CA PRO A 155 -34.96 -0.04 -53.71
C PRO A 155 -33.45 0.15 -53.51
N ASP A 156 -32.75 -0.86 -54.01
CA ASP A 156 -31.31 -1.04 -54.13
C ASP A 156 -30.74 -0.23 -55.33
N PRO A 157 -29.44 0.01 -55.45
CA PRO A 157 -28.81 0.94 -56.35
C PRO A 157 -28.40 0.30 -57.69
N GLN A 158 -28.59 1.02 -58.79
CA GLN A 158 -28.05 0.63 -60.09
C GLN A 158 -27.14 1.67 -60.75
N ALA A 159 -25.92 1.21 -61.00
CA ALA A 159 -25.05 1.35 -62.20
C ALA A 159 -25.12 2.59 -63.13
N ALA A 160 -23.91 3.09 -63.38
CA ALA A 160 -23.57 4.08 -64.40
C ALA A 160 -23.82 3.63 -65.82
N PRO A 161 -23.94 4.55 -66.77
CA PRO A 161 -23.52 4.30 -68.12
C PRO A 161 -22.43 5.21 -68.68
N LYS A 162 -21.51 4.61 -69.42
CA LYS A 162 -20.50 5.25 -70.27
C LYS A 162 -21.17 5.97 -71.47
N GLY A 163 -20.73 7.23 -71.67
CA GLY A 163 -21.08 7.98 -72.92
C GLY A 163 -19.84 8.61 -73.54
N LYS A 164 -19.74 8.50 -74.85
CA LYS A 164 -18.65 8.76 -75.77
C LYS A 164 -18.21 10.24 -75.86
N ALA A 165 -16.94 10.35 -76.30
CA ALA A 165 -16.27 11.55 -76.76
C ALA A 165 -16.92 12.19 -78.01
N ALA A 166 -16.83 13.51 -78.07
CA ALA A 166 -16.88 14.30 -79.27
C ALA A 166 -15.86 15.42 -79.25
N ASP A 167 -15.16 15.60 -80.31
CA ASP A 167 -14.02 16.42 -80.64
C ASP A 167 -14.29 17.97 -80.67
N ALA A 168 -13.19 18.71 -80.46
CA ALA A 168 -12.71 19.94 -81.10
C ALA A 168 -13.05 21.30 -80.41
N PRO A 169 -12.22 22.37 -80.60
CA PRO A 169 -10.79 22.43 -80.92
C PRO A 169 -9.96 23.26 -79.96
N ALA A 170 -8.63 23.06 -80.08
CA ALA A 170 -7.59 23.80 -79.30
C ALA A 170 -7.58 25.30 -79.60
N THR A 171 -7.52 26.08 -78.46
CA THR A 171 -6.95 27.40 -78.53
C THR A 171 -5.81 27.47 -77.48
N ASN A 172 -4.61 27.70 -78.00
CA ASN A 172 -3.43 27.95 -77.21
C ASN A 172 -3.61 29.17 -76.31
N ALA A 173 -3.68 28.97 -75.02
CA ALA A 173 -3.39 30.00 -74.04
C ALA A 173 -2.18 29.48 -73.23
N THR A 174 -1.08 30.15 -73.38
CA THR A 174 0.18 29.98 -72.69
C THR A 174 -0.06 30.00 -71.19
N ALA A 175 0.18 28.85 -70.56
CA ALA A 175 0.21 28.76 -69.11
C ALA A 175 1.39 29.58 -68.56
N PRO A 176 1.20 30.40 -67.50
CA PRO A 176 2.32 31.00 -66.82
C PRO A 176 3.06 29.91 -66.06
N ASN A 177 4.37 29.85 -66.19
CA ASN A 177 5.28 29.03 -65.44
C ASN A 177 4.99 29.11 -63.95
N ALA A 178 4.48 28.02 -63.41
CA ALA A 178 4.39 27.79 -61.96
C ALA A 178 5.66 27.06 -61.54
N ASP A 179 6.71 27.78 -61.27
CA ASP A 179 7.83 27.33 -60.45
C ASP A 179 8.70 28.50 -59.99
N THR A 180 8.13 29.26 -59.07
CA THR A 180 8.95 30.03 -58.13
C THR A 180 8.27 29.82 -56.78
N PRO A 181 8.86 29.09 -55.81
CA PRO A 181 8.32 29.04 -54.47
C PRO A 181 8.28 30.48 -53.98
N ALA A 182 7.10 31.00 -53.69
CA ALA A 182 6.94 32.30 -53.07
C ALA A 182 7.82 32.32 -51.84
N GLN A 183 8.90 33.13 -51.86
CA GLN A 183 9.76 33.28 -50.72
C GLN A 183 8.95 33.94 -49.61
N PHE A 184 8.54 33.11 -48.67
CA PHE A 184 7.81 33.52 -47.48
C PHE A 184 8.81 34.17 -46.52
N ALA A 185 8.72 35.50 -46.33
CA ALA A 185 9.55 36.24 -45.41
C ALA A 185 9.02 36.11 -43.99
N PHE A 186 9.37 35.01 -43.31
CA PHE A 186 8.96 34.77 -41.93
C PHE A 186 9.53 35.82 -40.96
N LYS A 187 8.64 36.49 -40.18
CA LYS A 187 9.00 37.47 -39.17
C LYS A 187 8.73 36.96 -37.74
N GLY A 188 7.77 36.05 -37.57
CA GLY A 188 7.44 35.53 -36.22
C GLY A 188 6.13 34.77 -36.11
N PHE A 189 5.92 34.22 -34.92
CA PHE A 189 4.66 33.59 -34.56
C PHE A 189 3.82 34.47 -33.66
N LYS A 190 2.50 34.50 -33.90
CA LYS A 190 1.47 34.97 -33.02
C LYS A 190 0.74 33.74 -32.43
N PHE A 191 0.43 33.74 -31.13
CA PHE A 191 -0.31 32.68 -30.49
C PHE A 191 -1.64 33.22 -29.98
N GLU A 192 -2.72 32.51 -30.25
CA GLU A 192 -4.06 32.85 -29.82
C GLU A 192 -4.68 31.70 -29.01
N GLY A 193 -5.35 32.03 -27.91
CA GLY A 193 -6.02 31.06 -27.03
C GLY A 193 -5.12 30.35 -26.01
N ASN A 194 -3.82 30.66 -25.96
CA ASN A 194 -2.88 30.10 -24.99
C ASN A 194 -3.00 30.77 -23.61
N THR A 195 -3.58 30.09 -22.63
CA THR A 195 -3.68 30.56 -21.24
C THR A 195 -2.71 29.82 -20.31
N VAL A 196 -2.38 28.57 -20.60
CA VAL A 196 -1.46 27.72 -19.80
C VAL A 196 -0.02 28.14 -20.00
N TYR A 197 0.38 28.44 -21.21
CA TYR A 197 1.74 28.89 -21.53
C TYR A 197 1.75 30.30 -22.08
N SER A 198 2.71 31.12 -21.67
CA SER A 198 2.91 32.44 -22.28
C SER A 198 3.43 32.32 -23.70
N SER A 199 3.02 33.24 -24.59
CA SER A 199 3.53 33.31 -25.97
C SER A 199 5.06 33.34 -26.05
N LYS A 200 5.74 34.03 -25.12
CA LYS A 200 7.20 34.04 -24.99
C LYS A 200 7.78 32.65 -24.69
N SER A 201 7.10 31.82 -23.91
CA SER A 201 7.54 30.45 -23.63
C SER A 201 7.42 29.56 -24.87
N LEU A 202 6.30 29.67 -25.59
CA LEU A 202 6.06 28.93 -26.84
C LEU A 202 7.03 29.34 -27.94
N SER A 203 7.29 30.62 -28.10
CA SER A 203 8.30 31.10 -29.07
C SER A 203 9.69 30.54 -28.78
N ARG A 204 10.11 30.48 -27.50
CA ARG A 204 11.42 29.88 -27.14
C ARG A 204 11.44 28.35 -27.39
N LEU A 205 10.33 27.67 -27.21
CA LEU A 205 10.21 26.25 -27.50
C LEU A 205 10.41 26.01 -29.00
N ILE A 206 9.71 26.78 -29.85
CA ILE A 206 9.84 26.67 -31.31
C ILE A 206 11.25 26.97 -31.73
N ALA A 207 11.84 28.10 -31.30
CA ALA A 207 13.21 28.47 -31.65
C ALA A 207 14.28 27.43 -31.29
N LYS A 208 14.00 26.59 -30.27
CA LYS A 208 14.87 25.49 -29.86
C LYS A 208 14.71 24.25 -30.74
N GLN A 209 13.50 23.94 -31.19
CA GLN A 209 13.17 22.69 -31.92
C GLN A 209 13.19 22.89 -33.44
N VAL A 210 12.84 24.09 -33.91
CA VAL A 210 12.83 24.49 -35.33
C VAL A 210 13.63 25.80 -35.46
N PRO A 211 14.96 25.74 -35.54
CA PRO A 211 15.82 26.93 -35.46
C PRO A 211 15.74 27.86 -36.69
N ALA A 212 15.21 27.36 -37.81
CA ALA A 212 15.02 28.16 -39.03
C ALA A 212 13.69 27.81 -39.67
N ILE A 213 12.88 28.82 -40.00
CA ILE A 213 11.61 28.68 -40.71
C ILE A 213 11.81 29.11 -42.15
N LYS A 214 11.76 28.16 -43.07
CA LYS A 214 12.04 28.36 -44.51
C LYS A 214 10.81 28.12 -45.37
N ASP A 215 9.97 27.20 -44.96
CA ASP A 215 8.81 26.76 -45.71
C ASP A 215 7.59 26.39 -44.82
N LEU A 216 6.51 25.96 -45.43
CA LEU A 216 5.26 25.57 -44.75
C LEU A 216 5.47 24.32 -43.86
N SER A 217 6.42 23.45 -44.20
CA SER A 217 6.72 22.26 -43.41
C SER A 217 7.35 22.62 -42.07
N ASP A 218 8.20 23.64 -42.05
CA ASP A 218 8.80 24.18 -40.82
C ASP A 218 7.71 24.80 -39.91
N ILE A 219 6.72 25.49 -40.51
CA ILE A 219 5.59 26.06 -39.77
C ILE A 219 4.74 24.95 -39.17
N GLN A 220 4.48 23.88 -39.92
CA GLN A 220 3.76 22.71 -39.40
C GLN A 220 4.54 22.04 -38.25
N SER A 221 5.86 21.91 -38.42
CA SER A 221 6.76 21.38 -37.38
C SER A 221 6.75 22.24 -36.12
N ALA A 222 6.68 23.56 -36.26
CA ALA A 222 6.55 24.51 -35.16
C ALA A 222 5.21 24.36 -34.42
N ALA A 223 4.09 24.23 -35.14
CA ALA A 223 2.78 23.96 -34.53
C ALA A 223 2.77 22.60 -33.83
N GLN A 224 3.36 21.56 -34.44
CA GLN A 224 3.48 20.23 -33.83
C GLN A 224 4.35 20.28 -32.57
N ALA A 225 5.41 21.09 -32.54
CA ALA A 225 6.22 21.28 -31.34
C ALA A 225 5.43 21.88 -30.18
N VAL A 226 4.52 22.80 -30.48
CA VAL A 226 3.58 23.36 -29.49
C VAL A 226 2.59 22.28 -29.03
N ALA A 227 1.99 21.54 -29.95
CA ALA A 227 1.05 20.45 -29.64
C ALA A 227 1.72 19.38 -28.73
N ASN A 228 2.92 18.96 -29.09
CA ASN A 228 3.71 18.01 -28.29
C ASN A 228 3.97 18.52 -26.88
N ARG A 229 4.24 19.82 -26.73
CA ARG A 229 4.45 20.43 -25.40
C ARG A 229 3.21 20.34 -24.50
N TYR A 230 2.02 20.61 -25.03
CA TYR A 230 0.76 20.45 -24.32
C TYR A 230 0.53 18.97 -23.96
N GLN A 231 0.78 18.07 -24.90
CA GLN A 231 0.63 16.63 -24.69
C GLN A 231 1.62 16.07 -23.65
N GLU A 232 2.89 16.46 -23.69
CA GLU A 232 3.92 16.04 -22.74
C GLU A 232 3.61 16.46 -21.32
N ASP A 233 3.07 17.65 -21.12
CA ASP A 233 2.66 18.14 -19.80
C ASP A 233 1.24 17.63 -19.40
N GLY A 234 0.54 16.92 -20.32
CA GLY A 234 -0.77 16.35 -20.08
C GLY A 234 -1.87 17.40 -20.00
N VAL A 235 -1.78 18.48 -20.75
CA VAL A 235 -2.87 19.48 -20.91
C VAL A 235 -3.69 19.11 -22.14
N LEU A 236 -5.01 19.08 -21.97
CA LEU A 236 -5.92 18.87 -23.10
C LEU A 236 -5.98 20.14 -23.96
N ALA A 237 -5.40 20.10 -25.13
CA ALA A 237 -5.45 21.21 -26.07
C ALA A 237 -5.38 20.69 -27.53
N ARG A 238 -5.98 21.46 -28.43
CA ARG A 238 -5.85 21.32 -29.87
C ARG A 238 -5.07 22.52 -30.40
N VAL A 239 -4.11 22.26 -31.29
CA VAL A 239 -3.27 23.29 -31.91
C VAL A 239 -3.52 23.23 -33.41
N ASP A 240 -4.02 24.31 -33.96
CA ASP A 240 -4.43 24.42 -35.35
C ASP A 240 -3.67 25.55 -36.08
N LEU A 241 -3.37 25.31 -37.35
CA LEU A 241 -2.96 26.32 -38.31
C LEU A 241 -4.16 26.58 -39.23
N LEU A 242 -4.94 27.59 -38.90
CA LEU A 242 -6.07 27.98 -39.74
C LEU A 242 -5.57 28.65 -41.04
N PRO A 243 -6.31 28.56 -42.15
CA PRO A 243 -6.02 29.32 -43.36
C PRO A 243 -5.89 30.80 -43.02
N GLN A 244 -4.77 31.42 -43.38
CA GLN A 244 -4.44 32.80 -43.02
C GLN A 244 -3.60 33.47 -44.10
N ASP A 245 -3.62 34.78 -44.17
CA ASP A 245 -2.75 35.56 -45.02
C ASP A 245 -1.34 35.64 -44.41
N LEU A 246 -0.35 35.25 -45.18
CA LEU A 246 1.06 35.24 -44.78
C LEU A 246 1.89 36.41 -45.34
N THR A 247 1.22 37.39 -45.98
CA THR A 247 1.93 38.53 -46.61
C THR A 247 2.71 39.40 -45.62
N GLU A 248 2.22 39.50 -44.38
CA GLU A 248 2.93 40.21 -43.30
C GLU A 248 4.12 39.43 -42.71
N GLY A 249 4.27 38.14 -43.04
CA GLY A 249 5.29 37.23 -42.51
C GLY A 249 5.06 36.78 -41.07
N ILE A 250 3.87 37.02 -40.53
CA ILE A 250 3.46 36.58 -39.18
C ILE A 250 2.54 35.36 -39.33
N VAL A 251 2.89 34.28 -38.62
CA VAL A 251 2.06 33.05 -38.58
C VAL A 251 1.31 32.97 -37.27
N THR A 252 0.00 32.92 -37.36
CA THR A 252 -0.87 32.72 -36.18
C THR A 252 -1.08 31.23 -35.93
N ILE A 253 -0.70 30.79 -34.75
CA ILE A 253 -1.00 29.44 -34.24
C ILE A 253 -2.16 29.56 -33.26
N THR A 254 -3.30 28.95 -33.62
CA THR A 254 -4.51 28.94 -32.77
C THR A 254 -4.47 27.74 -31.83
N ILE A 255 -4.63 27.99 -30.54
CA ILE A 255 -4.61 26.98 -29.50
C ILE A 255 -5.96 26.95 -28.80
N THR A 256 -6.68 25.84 -28.93
CA THR A 256 -7.94 25.62 -28.21
C THR A 256 -7.66 24.77 -26.98
N GLU A 257 -7.49 25.40 -25.83
CA GLU A 257 -7.34 24.69 -24.56
C GLU A 257 -8.71 24.17 -24.09
N GLY A 258 -8.82 22.86 -23.82
CA GLY A 258 -10.05 22.25 -23.31
C GLY A 258 -10.33 22.76 -21.88
N LYS A 259 -11.36 23.61 -21.73
CA LYS A 259 -11.78 24.16 -20.44
C LYS A 259 -12.73 23.22 -19.73
N PHE A 260 -12.46 22.93 -18.46
CA PHE A 260 -13.32 22.07 -17.65
C PHE A 260 -14.66 22.73 -17.33
N SER A 261 -15.77 22.13 -17.74
CA SER A 261 -17.13 22.65 -17.53
C SER A 261 -17.83 22.08 -16.29
N GLY A 262 -17.26 21.02 -15.68
CA GLY A 262 -17.82 20.37 -14.50
C GLY A 262 -17.87 18.85 -14.63
N ALA A 263 -18.36 18.20 -13.59
CA ALA A 263 -18.53 16.75 -13.54
C ALA A 263 -20.02 16.38 -13.45
N ARG A 264 -20.41 15.31 -14.13
CA ARG A 264 -21.77 14.78 -14.13
C ARG A 264 -21.76 13.27 -13.91
N MET A 265 -22.76 12.77 -13.19
CA MET A 265 -23.00 11.33 -13.10
C MET A 265 -23.54 10.80 -14.42
N GLU A 266 -22.91 9.78 -14.96
CA GLU A 266 -23.40 9.02 -16.14
C GLU A 266 -24.30 7.85 -15.72
N THR A 267 -24.08 7.29 -14.53
CA THR A 267 -24.91 6.25 -13.92
C THR A 267 -25.61 6.79 -12.67
N ALA A 268 -26.65 6.09 -12.23
CA ALA A 268 -27.29 6.41 -10.95
C ALA A 268 -26.25 6.39 -9.81
N ASN A 269 -26.37 7.35 -8.89
CA ASN A 269 -25.52 7.40 -7.71
C ASN A 269 -25.77 6.20 -6.80
N SER A 270 -24.73 5.77 -6.08
CA SER A 270 -24.87 4.72 -5.06
C SER A 270 -25.68 5.20 -3.87
N ALA A 271 -26.60 4.38 -3.35
CA ALA A 271 -27.31 4.66 -2.12
C ALA A 271 -26.42 4.76 -0.86
N LYS A 272 -25.15 4.32 -0.98
CA LYS A 272 -24.13 4.38 0.10
C LYS A 272 -23.41 5.74 0.17
N LEU A 273 -23.67 6.63 -0.78
CA LEU A 273 -22.94 7.89 -0.96
C LEU A 273 -23.88 9.08 -0.90
N PRO A 274 -23.40 10.23 -0.43
CA PRO A 274 -24.09 11.50 -0.67
C PRO A 274 -24.27 11.75 -2.18
N PRO A 275 -25.39 12.35 -2.62
CA PRO A 275 -25.74 12.43 -4.05
C PRO A 275 -24.69 13.10 -4.94
N ASP A 276 -23.96 14.06 -4.42
CA ASP A 276 -23.02 14.91 -5.15
C ASP A 276 -21.54 14.72 -4.72
N LEU A 277 -21.26 13.73 -3.84
CA LEU A 277 -19.91 13.54 -3.31
C LEU A 277 -18.88 13.35 -4.42
N LEU A 278 -19.16 12.44 -5.36
CA LEU A 278 -18.18 12.03 -6.38
C LEU A 278 -17.94 13.14 -7.42
N THR A 279 -18.99 13.85 -7.84
CA THR A 279 -18.85 14.98 -8.78
C THR A 279 -18.05 16.11 -8.16
N ARG A 280 -18.34 16.48 -6.92
CA ARG A 280 -17.57 17.50 -6.18
C ARG A 280 -16.13 17.10 -5.90
N MET A 281 -15.85 15.80 -5.75
CA MET A 281 -14.47 15.33 -5.63
C MET A 281 -13.68 15.55 -6.93
N VAL A 282 -14.31 15.33 -8.10
CA VAL A 282 -13.70 15.62 -9.41
C VAL A 282 -13.47 17.12 -9.56
N GLU A 283 -14.47 17.96 -9.28
CA GLU A 283 -14.38 19.42 -9.36
C GLU A 283 -13.36 20.01 -8.39
N LYS A 284 -13.19 19.39 -7.23
CA LYS A 284 -12.13 19.78 -6.28
C LYS A 284 -10.72 19.45 -6.81
N ALA A 285 -10.59 18.37 -7.55
CA ALA A 285 -9.30 17.97 -8.15
C ALA A 285 -8.99 18.80 -9.41
N GLN A 286 -10.01 19.11 -10.22
CA GLN A 286 -9.92 19.92 -11.43
C GLN A 286 -10.98 21.04 -11.36
N PRO A 287 -10.57 22.29 -11.03
CA PRO A 287 -11.53 23.39 -10.90
C PRO A 287 -12.24 23.71 -12.22
N VAL A 288 -13.52 24.05 -12.10
CA VAL A 288 -14.35 24.46 -13.24
C VAL A 288 -13.82 25.76 -13.83
N GLY A 289 -13.78 25.87 -15.16
CA GLY A 289 -13.27 27.01 -15.91
C GLY A 289 -11.78 26.98 -16.21
N GLU A 290 -11.01 26.13 -15.54
CA GLU A 290 -9.58 25.96 -15.79
C GLU A 290 -9.32 24.98 -16.96
N ALA A 291 -8.13 25.09 -17.59
CA ALA A 291 -7.69 24.11 -18.59
C ALA A 291 -7.59 22.71 -17.98
N VAL A 292 -8.04 21.70 -18.72
CA VAL A 292 -8.04 20.32 -18.24
C VAL A 292 -6.62 19.75 -18.20
N TRP A 293 -6.19 19.32 -17.01
CA TRP A 293 -4.95 18.60 -16.78
C TRP A 293 -5.23 17.10 -16.56
N LEU A 294 -4.67 16.24 -17.39
CA LEU A 294 -4.83 14.79 -17.25
C LEU A 294 -4.37 14.29 -15.87
N ARG A 295 -3.32 14.89 -15.31
CA ARG A 295 -2.86 14.59 -13.93
C ARG A 295 -3.91 14.88 -12.86
N ASN A 296 -4.76 15.89 -13.05
CA ASN A 296 -5.85 16.22 -12.13
C ASN A 296 -7.00 15.20 -12.27
N MET A 297 -7.27 14.75 -13.50
CA MET A 297 -8.24 13.67 -13.77
C MET A 297 -7.77 12.33 -13.24
N ASP A 298 -6.48 11.98 -13.41
CA ASP A 298 -5.87 10.82 -12.78
C ASP A 298 -6.03 10.89 -11.25
N ARG A 299 -5.69 12.02 -10.64
CA ARG A 299 -5.88 12.24 -9.20
C ARG A 299 -7.35 12.06 -8.78
N ALA A 300 -8.28 12.67 -9.51
CA ALA A 300 -9.71 12.51 -9.25
C ALA A 300 -10.13 11.04 -9.29
N THR A 301 -9.79 10.33 -10.36
CA THR A 301 -10.13 8.91 -10.54
C THR A 301 -9.55 8.04 -9.42
N MET A 302 -8.32 8.31 -8.98
CA MET A 302 -7.70 7.58 -7.87
C MET A 302 -8.44 7.83 -6.57
N LEU A 303 -8.75 9.10 -6.23
CA LEU A 303 -9.49 9.45 -5.01
C LEU A 303 -10.91 8.87 -5.01
N LEU A 304 -11.60 8.87 -6.16
CA LEU A 304 -12.92 8.25 -6.27
C LEU A 304 -12.89 6.74 -6.00
N ASN A 305 -11.82 6.04 -6.43
CA ASN A 305 -11.64 4.62 -6.18
C ASN A 305 -11.17 4.29 -4.75
N GLU A 306 -10.77 5.30 -3.97
CA GLU A 306 -10.52 5.18 -2.53
C GLU A 306 -11.80 5.33 -1.70
N VAL A 307 -12.93 5.73 -2.31
CA VAL A 307 -14.22 5.78 -1.63
C VAL A 307 -14.70 4.36 -1.35
N PRO A 308 -14.94 4.01 -0.07
CA PRO A 308 -15.27 2.65 0.32
C PRO A 308 -16.61 2.16 -0.26
N GLY A 309 -16.66 0.88 -0.65
CA GLY A 309 -17.87 0.22 -1.11
C GLY A 309 -18.32 0.57 -2.54
N VAL A 310 -17.51 1.32 -3.30
CA VAL A 310 -17.79 1.64 -4.71
C VAL A 310 -16.56 1.48 -5.58
N GLN A 311 -16.78 1.39 -6.88
CA GLN A 311 -15.77 1.54 -7.92
C GLN A 311 -16.24 2.61 -8.89
N ALA A 312 -15.38 3.58 -9.16
CA ALA A 312 -15.69 4.69 -10.04
C ALA A 312 -14.72 4.74 -11.23
N ASN A 313 -15.25 5.20 -12.37
CA ASN A 313 -14.48 5.50 -13.56
C ASN A 313 -14.84 6.92 -14.03
N VAL A 314 -13.86 7.66 -14.51
CA VAL A 314 -14.06 9.02 -15.05
C VAL A 314 -13.68 9.01 -16.51
N ARG A 315 -14.59 9.46 -17.36
CA ARG A 315 -14.36 9.67 -18.79
C ARG A 315 -14.53 11.16 -19.11
N LEU A 316 -13.71 11.65 -20.02
CA LEU A 316 -13.86 13.00 -20.55
C LEU A 316 -14.77 12.95 -21.79
N SER A 317 -15.66 13.92 -21.88
CA SER A 317 -16.56 14.13 -23.02
C SER A 317 -16.50 15.60 -23.43
N THR A 318 -16.92 15.91 -24.64
CA THR A 318 -17.15 17.29 -25.07
C THR A 318 -18.25 17.92 -24.22
N GLY A 319 -18.03 19.14 -23.77
CA GLY A 319 -19.05 19.92 -23.08
C GLY A 319 -20.13 20.45 -24.04
N GLN A 320 -21.04 21.26 -23.51
CA GLN A 320 -22.14 21.83 -24.29
C GLN A 320 -21.71 22.95 -25.27
N ILE A 321 -20.56 23.56 -25.00
CA ILE A 321 -19.98 24.65 -25.82
C ILE A 321 -18.64 24.16 -26.37
N GLU A 322 -18.31 24.58 -27.60
CA GLU A 322 -17.01 24.26 -28.19
C GLU A 322 -15.84 24.74 -27.30
N GLY A 323 -14.82 23.89 -27.18
CA GLY A 323 -13.67 24.12 -26.27
C GLY A 323 -13.94 23.75 -24.82
N GLN A 324 -15.15 23.36 -24.45
CA GLN A 324 -15.45 22.82 -23.12
C GLN A 324 -15.29 21.28 -23.06
N THR A 325 -14.91 20.82 -21.88
CA THR A 325 -14.75 19.39 -21.58
C THR A 325 -15.45 19.08 -20.27
N GLU A 326 -16.32 18.08 -20.28
CA GLU A 326 -17.06 17.58 -19.13
C GLU A 326 -16.49 16.25 -18.64
N ALA A 327 -16.51 15.99 -17.34
CA ALA A 327 -16.17 14.70 -16.77
C ALA A 327 -17.44 13.88 -16.49
N LEU A 328 -17.53 12.70 -17.10
CA LEU A 328 -18.62 11.74 -16.87
C LEU A 328 -18.16 10.70 -15.85
N VAL A 329 -18.87 10.63 -14.73
CA VAL A 329 -18.57 9.74 -13.62
C VAL A 329 -19.49 8.52 -13.67
N GLN A 330 -18.90 7.34 -13.90
CA GLN A 330 -19.58 6.05 -13.79
C GLN A 330 -19.27 5.43 -12.43
N VAL A 331 -20.28 4.84 -11.79
CA VAL A 331 -20.16 4.20 -10.48
C VAL A 331 -20.72 2.79 -10.54
N GLN A 332 -20.00 1.87 -9.90
CA GLN A 332 -20.46 0.51 -9.64
C GLN A 332 -20.33 0.20 -8.15
N ASP A 333 -21.42 -0.25 -7.54
CA ASP A 333 -21.39 -0.70 -6.16
C ASP A 333 -20.59 -1.98 -5.99
N LYS A 334 -19.73 -1.98 -4.99
CA LYS A 334 -19.01 -3.16 -4.49
C LYS A 334 -19.76 -3.79 -3.33
N ASN A 335 -19.26 -4.95 -2.88
CA ASN A 335 -19.74 -5.59 -1.67
C ASN A 335 -19.76 -4.56 -0.51
N PRO A 336 -20.89 -4.43 0.22
CA PRO A 336 -21.02 -3.46 1.31
C PRO A 336 -20.22 -3.84 2.55
N TRP A 337 -19.55 -4.96 2.57
CA TRP A 337 -18.70 -5.42 3.66
C TRP A 337 -17.54 -6.25 3.14
N ASP A 338 -16.45 -6.26 3.86
CA ASP A 338 -15.36 -7.21 3.76
C ASP A 338 -14.94 -7.68 5.14
N GLY A 339 -14.12 -8.72 5.18
CA GLY A 339 -13.65 -9.24 6.45
C GLY A 339 -12.56 -10.28 6.28
N GLN A 340 -11.91 -10.58 7.41
CA GLN A 340 -10.90 -11.61 7.52
C GLN A 340 -11.02 -12.33 8.86
N LEU A 341 -10.88 -13.65 8.82
CA LEU A 341 -10.66 -14.50 9.99
C LEU A 341 -9.26 -15.08 9.90
N THR A 342 -8.52 -15.09 11.01
CA THR A 342 -7.16 -15.63 11.04
C THR A 342 -6.97 -16.49 12.28
N MET A 343 -6.32 -17.64 12.11
CA MET A 343 -5.79 -18.49 13.18
C MET A 343 -4.29 -18.63 12.98
N ASP A 344 -3.52 -18.41 14.03
CA ASP A 344 -2.07 -18.53 14.01
C ASP A 344 -1.49 -18.97 15.36
N ASN A 345 -0.21 -19.34 15.36
CA ASN A 345 0.55 -19.68 16.56
C ASN A 345 1.61 -18.61 16.88
N THR A 346 1.35 -17.35 16.52
CA THR A 346 2.35 -16.27 16.65
C THR A 346 2.18 -15.45 17.95
N GLY A 347 1.32 -15.90 18.85
CA GLY A 347 1.15 -15.31 20.18
C GLY A 347 2.36 -15.54 21.10
N SER A 348 2.41 -14.80 22.21
CA SER A 348 3.42 -14.99 23.25
C SER A 348 3.08 -16.20 24.13
N VAL A 349 4.09 -16.91 24.60
CA VAL A 349 3.91 -17.98 25.61
C VAL A 349 3.25 -17.41 26.89
N SER A 350 3.55 -16.17 27.24
CA SER A 350 2.98 -15.52 28.43
C SER A 350 1.48 -15.23 28.35
N THR A 351 0.90 -15.07 27.16
CA THR A 351 -0.52 -14.77 26.97
C THR A 351 -1.25 -15.76 26.05
N GLY A 352 -0.56 -16.79 25.60
CA GLY A 352 -1.11 -17.84 24.74
C GLY A 352 -0.57 -17.79 23.32
N ILE A 353 0.04 -18.88 22.89
CA ILE A 353 0.68 -19.04 21.57
C ILE A 353 -0.35 -19.01 20.46
N SER A 354 -1.45 -19.73 20.62
CA SER A 354 -2.50 -19.83 19.61
C SER A 354 -3.43 -18.63 19.68
N ARG A 355 -3.60 -17.96 18.55
CA ARG A 355 -4.48 -16.79 18.45
C ARG A 355 -5.57 -17.02 17.42
N PHE A 356 -6.72 -16.48 17.70
CA PHE A 356 -7.82 -16.26 16.77
C PHE A 356 -8.02 -14.76 16.60
N SER A 357 -8.08 -14.28 15.35
CA SER A 357 -8.36 -12.87 15.06
C SER A 357 -9.46 -12.77 14.01
N SER A 358 -10.33 -11.78 14.16
CA SER A 358 -11.36 -11.44 13.18
C SER A 358 -11.36 -9.93 12.94
N GLN A 359 -11.57 -9.54 11.70
CA GLN A 359 -11.76 -8.15 11.30
C GLN A 359 -12.91 -8.08 10.30
N PHE A 360 -13.82 -7.12 10.51
CA PHE A 360 -14.94 -6.85 9.61
C PHE A 360 -15.10 -5.36 9.39
N ASN A 361 -15.34 -4.97 8.15
CA ASN A 361 -15.66 -3.61 7.74
C ASN A 361 -17.04 -3.56 7.11
N ARG A 362 -17.81 -2.54 7.43
CA ARG A 362 -19.11 -2.24 6.82
C ARG A 362 -19.04 -0.86 6.17
N TYR A 363 -19.37 -0.79 4.89
CA TYR A 363 -19.31 0.41 4.07
C TYR A 363 -20.68 1.06 3.91
N GLY A 364 -20.73 2.40 4.04
CA GLY A 364 -21.94 3.18 3.81
C GLY A 364 -23.08 2.87 4.76
N MET A 365 -22.80 2.68 6.06
CA MET A 365 -23.83 2.41 7.08
C MET A 365 -24.83 3.56 7.21
N LEU A 366 -24.34 4.80 7.12
CA LEU A 366 -25.12 6.02 7.25
C LEU A 366 -25.33 6.73 5.90
N GLY A 367 -24.92 6.14 4.78
CA GLY A 367 -25.01 6.75 3.45
C GLY A 367 -24.06 7.94 3.25
N ARG A 368 -22.97 8.04 4.03
CA ARG A 368 -22.01 9.15 4.03
C ARG A 368 -20.65 8.76 3.46
N ALA A 369 -20.55 7.63 2.74
CA ALA A 369 -19.30 7.01 2.37
C ALA A 369 -18.44 6.63 3.60
N ASP A 370 -19.12 6.33 4.68
CA ASP A 370 -18.56 5.98 5.98
C ASP A 370 -18.14 4.51 6.04
N VAL A 371 -17.30 4.21 7.02
CA VAL A 371 -16.85 2.84 7.32
C VAL A 371 -16.98 2.61 8.82
N GLY A 372 -17.75 1.58 9.18
CA GLY A 372 -17.70 0.98 10.51
C GLY A 372 -16.79 -0.24 10.49
N SER A 373 -15.93 -0.40 11.48
CA SER A 373 -15.01 -1.53 11.60
C SER A 373 -15.06 -2.16 12.98
N VAL A 374 -14.92 -3.49 13.03
CA VAL A 374 -14.80 -4.28 14.25
C VAL A 374 -13.61 -5.21 14.08
N GLN A 375 -12.70 -5.20 15.05
CA GLN A 375 -11.60 -6.15 15.13
C GLN A 375 -11.62 -6.81 16.49
N TYR A 376 -11.52 -8.14 16.51
CA TYR A 376 -11.44 -8.94 17.73
C TYR A 376 -10.26 -9.89 17.63
N MET A 377 -9.51 -10.04 18.73
CA MET A 377 -8.43 -11.02 18.83
C MET A 377 -8.52 -11.71 20.20
N HIS A 378 -8.37 -13.01 20.20
CA HIS A 378 -8.40 -13.87 21.37
C HIS A 378 -7.20 -14.79 21.41
N SER A 379 -6.62 -14.95 22.58
CA SER A 379 -5.72 -16.05 22.94
C SER A 379 -6.00 -16.49 24.37
N GLN A 380 -5.28 -17.45 24.90
CA GLN A 380 -5.56 -18.00 26.24
C GLN A 380 -5.51 -16.95 27.36
N GLY A 381 -4.66 -15.94 27.24
CA GLY A 381 -4.50 -14.85 28.21
C GLY A 381 -4.64 -13.46 27.61
N LEU A 382 -5.31 -13.30 26.45
CA LEU A 382 -5.49 -12.00 25.83
C LEU A 382 -6.83 -11.92 25.10
N ASP A 383 -7.63 -10.95 25.45
CA ASP A 383 -8.81 -10.51 24.71
C ASP A 383 -8.63 -9.06 24.26
N TYR A 384 -8.82 -8.82 22.98
CA TYR A 384 -8.73 -7.50 22.38
C TYR A 384 -9.94 -7.24 21.50
N LEU A 385 -10.58 -6.10 21.68
CA LEU A 385 -11.69 -5.60 20.85
C LEU A 385 -11.41 -4.17 20.45
N ARG A 386 -11.46 -3.89 19.14
CA ARG A 386 -11.43 -2.54 18.59
C ARG A 386 -12.67 -2.26 17.79
N LEU A 387 -13.27 -1.10 18.04
CA LEU A 387 -14.37 -0.55 17.28
C LEU A 387 -13.91 0.73 16.59
N GLY A 388 -14.19 0.89 15.31
CA GLY A 388 -13.80 2.05 14.53
C GLY A 388 -14.93 2.58 13.68
N TYR A 389 -14.93 3.90 13.51
CA TYR A 389 -15.80 4.61 12.58
C TYR A 389 -15.01 5.70 11.86
N ASN A 390 -15.21 5.84 10.56
CA ASN A 390 -14.65 6.97 9.82
C ASN A 390 -15.55 7.39 8.65
N GLU A 391 -15.46 8.67 8.27
CA GLU A 391 -16.20 9.24 7.14
C GLU A 391 -15.37 10.33 6.43
N PRO A 392 -15.75 10.72 5.19
CA PRO A 392 -15.06 11.78 4.46
C PRO A 392 -15.11 13.13 5.17
N LEU A 393 -14.01 13.90 5.04
CA LEU A 393 -13.89 15.27 5.49
C LEU A 393 -13.74 16.18 4.26
N GLY A 394 -14.85 16.68 3.73
CA GLY A 394 -14.89 17.44 2.48
C GLY A 394 -14.66 16.58 1.24
N TYR A 395 -14.21 17.20 0.14
CA TYR A 395 -14.15 16.58 -1.19
C TYR A 395 -12.72 16.32 -1.70
N GLY A 396 -11.71 16.57 -0.89
CA GLY A 396 -10.29 16.41 -1.26
C GLY A 396 -9.71 15.02 -0.98
N GLY A 397 -10.55 14.06 -0.57
CA GLY A 397 -10.17 12.72 -0.16
C GLY A 397 -9.77 12.61 1.32
N ALA A 398 -9.80 13.71 2.09
CA ALA A 398 -9.56 13.66 3.52
C ALA A 398 -10.67 12.86 4.24
N ARG A 399 -10.30 12.21 5.35
CA ARG A 399 -11.23 11.48 6.22
C ARG A 399 -10.90 11.79 7.69
N TRP A 400 -11.91 11.79 8.54
CA TRP A 400 -11.73 11.76 9.98
C TRP A 400 -12.27 10.44 10.52
N GLY A 401 -11.77 10.00 11.65
CA GLY A 401 -12.26 8.77 12.27
C GLY A 401 -11.97 8.70 13.75
N LEU A 402 -12.76 7.87 14.42
CA LEU A 402 -12.70 7.58 15.83
C LEU A 402 -12.50 6.08 16.02
N ASN A 403 -11.58 5.68 16.92
CA ASN A 403 -11.46 4.29 17.35
C ASN A 403 -11.49 4.21 18.87
N THR A 404 -12.04 3.13 19.38
CA THR A 404 -11.91 2.74 20.78
C THR A 404 -11.44 1.29 20.86
N GLU A 405 -10.56 1.02 21.82
CA GLU A 405 -9.95 -0.30 22.01
C GLU A 405 -10.12 -0.73 23.46
N PHE A 406 -10.39 -2.00 23.63
CA PHE A 406 -10.53 -2.67 24.93
C PHE A 406 -9.62 -3.89 24.91
N THR A 407 -8.69 -3.94 25.85
CA THR A 407 -7.77 -5.07 26.00
C THR A 407 -7.91 -5.60 27.42
N HIS A 408 -8.02 -6.90 27.55
CA HIS A 408 -7.85 -7.60 28.82
C HIS A 408 -6.73 -8.61 28.64
N TYR A 409 -5.76 -8.58 29.54
CA TYR A 409 -4.65 -9.52 29.53
C TYR A 409 -4.50 -10.24 30.87
N SER A 410 -4.03 -11.47 30.80
CA SER A 410 -3.61 -12.29 31.94
C SER A 410 -2.36 -13.06 31.55
N VAL A 411 -1.34 -13.00 32.39
CA VAL A 411 -0.12 -13.78 32.18
C VAL A 411 -0.30 -15.18 32.69
N ILE A 412 -0.26 -16.15 31.78
CA ILE A 412 -0.58 -17.56 32.03
C ILE A 412 0.65 -18.46 32.16
N SER A 413 1.85 -17.92 31.93
CA SER A 413 3.10 -18.67 32.00
C SER A 413 4.30 -17.78 32.24
N GLY A 414 5.26 -18.27 32.98
CA GLY A 414 6.54 -17.60 33.27
C GLY A 414 6.53 -16.69 34.50
N TYR A 415 5.35 -16.28 34.97
CA TYR A 415 5.17 -15.39 36.13
C TYR A 415 3.92 -15.76 36.94
N ASP A 416 3.53 -17.03 36.94
CA ASP A 416 2.28 -17.53 37.52
C ASP A 416 2.12 -17.10 39.00
N ALA A 417 3.20 -17.07 39.78
CA ALA A 417 3.19 -16.66 41.17
C ALA A 417 2.87 -15.16 41.37
N LEU A 418 2.93 -14.36 40.32
CA LEU A 418 2.67 -12.92 40.39
C LEU A 418 1.21 -12.58 40.01
N ASP A 419 0.47 -13.48 39.41
CA ASP A 419 -0.91 -13.28 38.93
C ASP A 419 -1.07 -11.93 38.19
N LEU A 420 -0.22 -11.73 37.19
CA LEU A 420 -0.20 -10.48 36.44
C LEU A 420 -1.35 -10.42 35.44
N HIS A 421 -2.25 -9.46 35.64
CA HIS A 421 -3.41 -9.27 34.74
C HIS A 421 -3.88 -7.81 34.77
N GLY A 422 -4.78 -7.46 33.83
CA GLY A 422 -5.43 -6.16 33.88
C GLY A 422 -6.08 -5.71 32.58
N PRO A 423 -6.93 -4.68 32.64
CA PRO A 423 -7.49 -4.01 31.48
C PRO A 423 -6.58 -2.88 30.96
N SER A 424 -6.64 -2.66 29.66
CA SER A 424 -6.15 -1.46 29.00
C SER A 424 -7.21 -0.97 28.01
N ASN A 425 -7.49 0.33 28.03
CA ASN A 425 -8.46 0.94 27.13
C ASN A 425 -7.80 2.09 26.37
N SER A 426 -8.19 2.29 25.11
CA SER A 426 -7.79 3.48 24.35
C SER A 426 -8.97 4.13 23.62
N LEU A 427 -8.83 5.43 23.41
CA LEU A 427 -9.69 6.23 22.56
C LEU A 427 -8.81 7.07 21.65
N SER A 428 -9.00 6.99 20.33
CA SER A 428 -8.22 7.76 19.37
C SER A 428 -9.10 8.46 18.35
N LEU A 429 -8.77 9.72 18.08
CA LEU A 429 -9.33 10.54 17.00
C LEU A 429 -8.23 10.77 15.98
N TYR A 430 -8.53 10.59 14.69
CA TYR A 430 -7.57 10.85 13.63
C TYR A 430 -8.16 11.62 12.45
N VAL A 431 -7.28 12.29 11.74
CA VAL A 431 -7.55 12.89 10.42
C VAL A 431 -6.49 12.38 9.46
N SER A 432 -6.94 11.92 8.30
CA SER A 432 -6.07 11.50 7.20
C SER A 432 -6.29 12.38 5.98
N GLN A 433 -5.20 12.70 5.28
CA GLN A 433 -5.21 13.52 4.07
C GLN A 433 -4.32 12.91 2.99
N PRO A 434 -4.88 12.47 1.85
CA PRO A 434 -4.08 12.11 0.68
C PRO A 434 -3.44 13.37 0.06
N TRP A 435 -2.11 13.47 0.15
CA TRP A 435 -1.39 14.64 -0.38
C TRP A 435 -1.16 14.52 -1.88
N VAL A 436 -0.59 13.39 -2.31
CA VAL A 436 -0.28 13.13 -3.71
C VAL A 436 -0.93 11.83 -4.14
N ARG A 437 -1.56 11.87 -5.31
CA ARG A 437 -2.06 10.69 -6.02
C ARG A 437 -1.61 10.79 -7.46
N ARG A 438 -0.67 9.93 -7.84
CA ARG A 438 -0.16 9.75 -9.20
C ARG A 438 0.00 8.26 -9.44
N ARG A 439 0.03 7.83 -10.68
CA ARG A 439 0.14 6.40 -11.05
C ARG A 439 1.44 5.75 -10.53
N ASP A 440 2.51 6.53 -10.43
CA ASP A 440 3.85 6.10 -10.02
C ASP A 440 4.20 6.47 -8.59
N PHE A 441 3.39 7.32 -7.92
CA PHE A 441 3.68 7.84 -6.59
C PHE A 441 2.41 8.26 -5.84
N SER A 442 2.28 7.81 -4.60
CA SER A 442 1.23 8.25 -3.68
C SER A 442 1.82 8.65 -2.33
N SER A 443 1.21 9.61 -1.67
CA SER A 443 1.56 9.96 -0.30
C SER A 443 0.34 10.36 0.51
N ASP A 444 0.36 9.98 1.79
CA ASP A 444 -0.68 10.22 2.78
C ASP A 444 -0.08 10.84 4.02
N TRP A 445 -0.82 11.74 4.63
CA TRP A 445 -0.53 12.26 5.95
C TRP A 445 -1.67 11.93 6.90
N VAL A 446 -1.34 11.42 8.09
CA VAL A 446 -2.29 11.08 9.14
C VAL A 446 -1.85 11.75 10.43
N MET A 447 -2.78 12.39 11.12
CA MET A 447 -2.57 12.92 12.47
C MET A 447 -3.54 12.24 13.41
N THR A 448 -3.03 11.70 14.51
CA THR A 448 -3.81 10.96 15.51
C THR A 448 -3.57 11.53 16.89
N ALA A 449 -4.64 11.84 17.62
CA ALA A 449 -4.63 12.09 19.05
C ALA A 449 -5.21 10.87 19.76
N GLU A 450 -4.52 10.36 20.78
CA GLU A 450 -4.88 9.12 21.44
C GLU A 450 -4.71 9.26 22.97
N HIS A 451 -5.72 8.79 23.70
CA HIS A 451 -5.69 8.64 25.15
C HIS A 451 -5.77 7.17 25.49
N LYS A 452 -4.84 6.69 26.33
CA LYS A 452 -4.79 5.31 26.82
C LYS A 452 -4.84 5.31 28.34
N SER A 453 -5.52 4.31 28.91
CA SER A 453 -5.48 4.03 30.35
C SER A 453 -5.12 2.57 30.57
N PHE A 454 -4.24 2.34 31.53
CA PHE A 454 -3.74 1.02 31.87
C PHE A 454 -3.98 0.75 33.37
N LYS A 455 -4.34 -0.47 33.70
CA LYS A 455 -4.38 -0.97 35.06
C LYS A 455 -3.68 -2.32 35.10
N ASN A 456 -2.56 -2.39 35.80
CA ASN A 456 -1.79 -3.61 35.98
C ASN A 456 -1.96 -4.09 37.41
N ILE A 457 -2.46 -5.30 37.57
CA ILE A 457 -2.74 -5.92 38.86
C ILE A 457 -1.77 -7.09 39.03
N SER A 458 -1.16 -7.20 40.19
CA SER A 458 -0.37 -8.35 40.57
C SER A 458 -0.73 -8.77 41.99
N THR A 459 -0.28 -9.92 42.44
CA THR A 459 -0.43 -10.41 43.80
C THR A 459 0.04 -9.40 44.86
N PHE A 460 1.01 -8.54 44.50
CA PHE A 460 1.68 -7.64 45.49
C PHE A 460 1.33 -6.17 45.29
N SER A 461 0.83 -5.77 44.14
CA SER A 461 0.59 -4.36 43.82
C SER A 461 -0.42 -4.17 42.69
N THR A 462 -1.07 -3.02 42.71
CA THR A 462 -1.82 -2.50 41.58
C THR A 462 -1.17 -1.19 41.15
N SER A 463 -0.89 -1.06 39.86
CA SER A 463 -0.43 0.21 39.29
C SER A 463 -1.39 0.67 38.21
N GLN A 464 -1.65 1.97 38.16
CA GLN A 464 -2.45 2.59 37.12
C GLN A 464 -1.65 3.70 36.48
N TYR A 465 -1.85 3.91 35.18
CA TYR A 465 -1.24 5.04 34.49
C TYR A 465 -2.02 5.39 33.22
N LYS A 466 -1.79 6.60 32.76
CA LYS A 466 -2.40 7.15 31.56
C LYS A 466 -1.31 7.57 30.58
N LEU A 467 -1.67 7.55 29.31
CA LEU A 467 -0.77 7.91 28.24
C LEU A 467 -1.53 8.72 27.19
N ASP A 468 -1.13 9.95 26.99
CA ASP A 468 -1.65 10.84 25.96
C ASP A 468 -0.65 10.98 24.84
N ASN A 469 -1.06 10.71 23.62
CA ASN A 469 -0.23 10.71 22.43
C ASN A 469 -0.77 11.66 21.36
N LEU A 470 0.13 12.42 20.75
CA LEU A 470 -0.10 13.08 19.47
C LEU A 470 0.90 12.55 18.45
N THR A 471 0.39 11.91 17.40
CA THR A 471 1.18 11.23 16.39
C THR A 471 0.94 11.85 15.02
N SER A 472 2.01 12.17 14.28
CA SER A 472 1.98 12.59 12.88
C SER A 472 2.72 11.55 12.04
N THR A 473 2.03 10.97 11.06
CA THR A 473 2.57 9.95 10.16
C THR A 473 2.51 10.42 8.72
N LEU A 474 3.64 10.36 8.03
CA LEU A 474 3.75 10.57 6.59
C LEU A 474 4.09 9.25 5.94
N SER A 475 3.20 8.73 5.10
CA SER A 475 3.40 7.49 4.34
C SER A 475 3.55 7.80 2.85
N MET A 476 4.38 7.03 2.17
CA MET A 476 4.66 7.18 0.74
C MET A 476 4.77 5.81 0.08
N THR A 477 4.25 5.69 -1.12
CA THR A 477 4.45 4.54 -2.00
C THR A 477 4.89 5.00 -3.36
N SER A 478 5.81 4.29 -3.99
CA SER A 478 6.26 4.61 -5.34
C SER A 478 6.62 3.36 -6.14
N GLN A 479 6.51 3.49 -7.47
CA GLN A 479 7.03 2.50 -8.40
C GLN A 479 8.13 3.16 -9.24
N ASP A 480 9.17 2.41 -9.53
CA ASP A 480 10.28 2.87 -10.38
C ASP A 480 10.74 1.75 -11.33
N SER A 481 11.57 2.12 -12.30
CA SER A 481 12.15 1.20 -13.28
C SER A 481 13.56 0.70 -12.90
N LEU A 482 14.07 1.08 -11.70
CA LEU A 482 15.42 0.71 -11.27
C LEU A 482 15.50 -0.81 -11.04
N TRP A 483 16.56 -1.46 -11.56
CA TRP A 483 16.79 -2.91 -11.47
C TRP A 483 15.60 -3.76 -11.94
N ARG A 484 15.05 -3.45 -13.13
CA ARG A 484 13.88 -4.11 -13.76
C ARG A 484 12.53 -3.77 -13.11
N GLY A 485 12.50 -2.72 -12.30
CA GLY A 485 11.31 -2.23 -11.63
C GLY A 485 11.20 -2.67 -10.17
N GLY A 486 10.75 -1.74 -9.35
CA GLY A 486 10.54 -1.95 -7.92
C GLY A 486 9.37 -1.19 -7.37
N GLU A 487 8.75 -1.77 -6.35
CA GLU A 487 7.74 -1.16 -5.51
C GLU A 487 8.41 -0.70 -4.21
N ASN A 488 8.28 0.57 -3.88
CA ASN A 488 8.84 1.14 -2.66
C ASN A 488 7.72 1.59 -1.74
N SER A 489 7.88 1.38 -0.45
CA SER A 489 7.08 2.05 0.57
C SER A 489 7.98 2.66 1.63
N ALA A 490 7.56 3.79 2.19
CA ALA A 490 8.21 4.43 3.31
C ALA A 490 7.14 5.07 4.21
N SER A 491 7.34 4.99 5.52
CA SER A 491 6.51 5.67 6.51
C SER A 491 7.41 6.29 7.57
N LEU A 492 7.19 7.56 7.85
CA LEU A 492 7.86 8.31 8.92
C LEU A 492 6.81 8.77 9.91
N GLN A 493 6.94 8.31 11.14
CA GLN A 493 6.07 8.67 12.26
C GLN A 493 6.85 9.52 13.26
N LEU A 494 6.26 10.64 13.68
CA LEU A 494 6.70 11.45 14.81
C LEU A 494 5.60 11.39 15.86
N GLN A 495 5.96 10.96 17.06
CA GLN A 495 5.03 10.89 18.19
C GLN A 495 5.56 11.73 19.36
N ARG A 496 4.70 12.58 19.91
CA ARG A 496 4.87 13.25 21.18
C ARG A 496 3.87 12.64 22.16
N GLY A 497 4.35 12.11 23.27
CA GLY A 497 3.51 11.51 24.30
C GLY A 497 3.81 12.09 25.68
N PHE A 498 2.87 11.83 26.60
CA PHE A 498 2.99 12.13 28.02
C PHE A 498 2.45 10.94 28.81
N VAL A 499 3.29 10.39 29.68
CA VAL A 499 2.93 9.29 30.59
C VAL A 499 2.75 9.85 31.99
N ASP A 500 1.63 9.49 32.62
CA ASP A 500 1.25 9.91 33.97
C ASP A 500 0.94 8.66 34.81
N TYR A 501 1.76 8.38 35.82
CA TYR A 501 1.61 7.23 36.70
C TYR A 501 1.02 7.65 38.04
N ASP A 502 0.13 6.84 38.60
CA ASP A 502 -0.35 7.01 39.97
C ASP A 502 0.79 6.87 41.00
N THR A 503 1.83 6.08 40.65
CA THR A 503 3.06 5.93 41.45
C THR A 503 4.26 5.96 40.52
N THR A 504 5.10 6.98 40.63
CA THR A 504 6.26 7.21 39.76
C THR A 504 7.21 6.00 39.74
N PRO A 505 7.47 5.39 38.54
CA PRO A 505 8.39 4.27 38.43
C PRO A 505 9.84 4.70 38.57
N SER A 506 10.70 3.78 39.03
CA SER A 506 12.12 4.03 39.26
C SER A 506 12.99 4.18 38.00
N ASP A 507 12.45 3.87 36.82
CA ASP A 507 13.20 3.83 35.55
C ASP A 507 13.09 5.12 34.70
N ASN A 508 12.59 6.20 35.30
CA ASN A 508 12.48 7.53 34.69
C ASN A 508 11.65 7.53 33.38
N THR A 509 10.56 6.74 33.32
CA THR A 509 9.65 6.67 32.16
C THR A 509 8.50 7.66 32.22
N GLU A 510 8.18 8.21 33.40
CA GLU A 510 7.12 9.21 33.61
C GLU A 510 7.40 10.53 32.90
N GLY A 511 6.34 11.18 32.41
CA GLY A 511 6.38 12.51 31.79
C GLY A 511 6.46 12.48 30.26
N ALA A 512 6.86 13.61 29.71
CA ALA A 512 6.81 13.84 28.27
C ALA A 512 7.96 13.16 27.53
N PHE A 513 7.63 12.45 26.46
CA PHE A 513 8.62 11.85 25.54
C PHE A 513 8.35 12.23 24.09
N THR A 514 9.37 12.04 23.24
CA THR A 514 9.26 12.14 21.80
C THR A 514 9.95 10.93 21.19
N LYS A 515 9.28 10.26 20.26
CA LYS A 515 9.89 9.18 19.49
C LYS A 515 9.65 9.35 18.00
N TRP A 516 10.57 8.80 17.21
CA TRP A 516 10.52 8.69 15.77
C TRP A 516 10.47 7.24 15.38
N ARG A 517 9.67 6.94 14.38
CA ARG A 517 9.64 5.61 13.77
C ARG A 517 9.72 5.75 12.25
N LEU A 518 10.68 5.06 11.65
CA LEU A 518 10.87 4.98 10.21
C LEU A 518 10.63 3.55 9.76
N THR A 519 9.81 3.31 8.80
CA THR A 519 9.62 2.03 8.12
C THR A 519 9.88 2.22 6.64
N MET A 520 10.63 1.32 6.03
CA MET A 520 10.92 1.35 4.61
C MET A 520 10.91 -0.06 4.05
N SER A 521 10.37 -0.25 2.87
CA SER A 521 10.51 -1.50 2.15
C SER A 521 10.69 -1.26 0.65
N ARG A 522 11.42 -2.17 0.01
CA ARG A 522 11.54 -2.25 -1.43
C ARG A 522 11.37 -3.69 -1.89
N LYS A 523 10.42 -3.91 -2.76
CA LYS A 523 10.24 -5.19 -3.45
C LYS A 523 10.72 -5.03 -4.89
N ASN A 524 11.83 -5.66 -5.22
CA ASN A 524 12.46 -5.58 -6.55
C ASN A 524 12.11 -6.82 -7.36
N LYS A 525 11.63 -6.63 -8.56
CA LYS A 525 11.35 -7.73 -9.48
C LYS A 525 12.66 -8.20 -10.12
N ILE A 526 13.07 -9.46 -9.86
CA ILE A 526 14.24 -10.08 -10.49
C ILE A 526 13.84 -10.64 -11.85
N ASN A 527 12.73 -11.38 -11.91
CA ASN A 527 12.07 -11.86 -13.11
C ASN A 527 10.57 -12.08 -12.85
N ASP A 528 9.84 -12.71 -13.77
CA ASP A 528 8.39 -12.87 -13.66
C ASP A 528 7.94 -13.76 -12.50
N ARG A 529 8.85 -14.58 -11.95
CA ARG A 529 8.58 -15.51 -10.83
C ARG A 529 9.37 -15.20 -9.57
N GLN A 530 10.31 -14.26 -9.62
CA GLN A 530 11.21 -14.00 -8.49
C GLN A 530 11.26 -12.53 -8.14
N ALA A 531 11.28 -12.26 -6.86
CA ALA A 531 11.45 -10.92 -6.31
C ALA A 531 12.41 -10.94 -5.11
N LEU A 532 13.07 -9.83 -4.88
CA LEU A 532 13.84 -9.54 -3.66
C LEU A 532 13.08 -8.48 -2.88
N LEU A 533 12.74 -8.78 -1.63
CA LEU A 533 12.17 -7.85 -0.68
C LEU A 533 13.27 -7.43 0.31
N LEU A 534 13.46 -6.13 0.45
CA LEU A 534 14.28 -5.51 1.49
C LEU A 534 13.36 -4.71 2.39
N SER A 535 13.46 -4.90 3.68
CA SER A 535 12.71 -4.14 4.68
C SER A 535 13.65 -3.61 5.75
N TYR A 536 13.43 -2.38 6.13
CA TYR A 536 14.20 -1.73 7.18
C TYR A 536 13.28 -0.89 8.03
N GLN A 537 13.49 -1.00 9.31
CA GLN A 537 12.65 -0.37 10.29
C GLN A 537 13.51 0.17 11.46
N ARG A 538 13.16 1.40 12.02
CA ARG A 538 13.90 2.09 13.07
C ARG A 538 13.04 2.88 14.05
N GLN A 539 13.23 2.68 15.36
CA GLN A 539 12.72 3.56 16.41
C GLN A 539 13.86 4.30 17.11
N LEU A 540 13.69 5.58 17.32
CA LEU A 540 14.52 6.44 18.14
C LEU A 540 13.65 7.13 19.18
N ALA A 541 14.15 7.29 20.38
CA ALA A 541 13.49 8.02 21.45
C ALA A 541 14.43 9.04 22.10
N ASN A 542 13.87 10.09 22.66
CA ASN A 542 14.64 11.11 23.37
C ASN A 542 14.90 10.76 24.85
N ARG A 543 14.21 9.71 25.38
CA ARG A 543 14.34 9.24 26.77
C ARG A 543 13.93 7.76 26.89
N ASN A 544 14.01 7.19 28.09
CA ASN A 544 13.44 5.89 28.39
C ASN A 544 11.93 5.93 28.13
N LEU A 545 11.42 4.91 27.47
CA LEU A 545 10.00 4.79 27.14
C LEU A 545 9.31 3.83 28.11
N ASP A 546 8.03 4.10 28.38
CA ASP A 546 7.13 3.15 28.99
C ASP A 546 7.07 1.85 28.18
N SER A 547 6.75 0.73 28.84
CA SER A 547 6.68 -0.59 28.22
C SER A 547 5.72 -0.64 27.01
N SER A 548 4.60 0.11 27.07
CA SER A 548 3.61 0.20 26.00
C SER A 548 4.10 0.97 24.75
N GLU A 549 5.21 1.70 24.86
CA GLU A 549 5.79 2.53 23.80
C GLU A 549 7.16 2.03 23.32
N LYS A 550 7.73 1.01 24.02
CA LYS A 550 8.96 0.33 23.60
C LYS A 550 8.75 -0.45 22.31
N PHE A 551 9.85 -0.69 21.63
CA PHE A 551 9.90 -1.48 20.41
C PHE A 551 10.29 -2.93 20.74
N GLY A 552 9.47 -3.90 20.29
CA GLY A 552 9.75 -5.32 20.47
C GLY A 552 10.51 -5.91 19.29
N ILE A 553 11.48 -6.77 19.52
CA ILE A 553 12.11 -7.62 18.52
C ILE A 553 11.94 -9.10 18.88
N GLY A 554 11.92 -9.95 17.86
CA GLY A 554 11.55 -11.37 17.93
C GLY A 554 10.10 -11.61 17.48
N GLY A 555 9.74 -12.85 17.25
CA GLY A 555 8.44 -13.26 16.76
C GLY A 555 8.32 -13.29 15.23
N ALA A 556 7.19 -13.78 14.76
CA ALA A 556 6.91 -14.07 13.35
C ALA A 556 7.03 -12.86 12.40
N SER A 557 6.94 -11.65 12.92
CA SER A 557 6.93 -10.39 12.15
C SER A 557 8.22 -9.57 12.26
N SER A 558 9.18 -10.01 13.08
CA SER A 558 10.46 -9.33 13.30
C SER A 558 11.61 -10.30 13.09
N VAL A 559 12.43 -10.60 14.10
CA VAL A 559 13.48 -11.63 14.00
C VAL A 559 12.87 -13.00 14.26
N ARG A 560 12.47 -13.69 13.18
CA ARG A 560 11.59 -14.86 13.20
C ARG A 560 12.15 -16.09 13.91
N ALA A 561 13.46 -16.10 14.17
CA ALA A 561 14.14 -17.19 14.89
C ALA A 561 14.00 -17.10 16.42
N TYR A 562 13.36 -16.07 16.95
CA TYR A 562 13.15 -15.82 18.38
C TYR A 562 11.66 -15.74 18.71
N PRO A 563 11.25 -15.96 19.98
CA PRO A 563 9.86 -15.82 20.38
C PRO A 563 9.35 -14.38 20.25
N GLY A 564 8.04 -14.21 20.21
CA GLY A 564 7.41 -12.88 20.29
C GLY A 564 7.80 -12.19 21.59
N GLY A 565 8.23 -10.91 21.49
CA GLY A 565 8.66 -10.15 22.66
C GLY A 565 9.98 -10.60 23.27
N GLU A 566 10.89 -11.25 22.52
CA GLU A 566 12.21 -11.65 23.03
C GLU A 566 12.98 -10.50 23.65
N ALA A 567 12.90 -9.34 23.06
CA ALA A 567 13.43 -8.13 23.64
C ALA A 567 12.57 -6.92 23.28
N SER A 568 12.55 -5.94 24.19
CA SER A 568 11.90 -4.64 23.96
C SER A 568 12.80 -3.51 24.43
N GLY A 569 12.75 -2.37 23.71
CA GLY A 569 13.63 -1.24 24.04
C GLY A 569 13.09 0.10 23.59
N SER A 570 13.65 1.15 24.18
CA SER A 570 13.37 2.53 23.79
C SER A 570 13.86 2.83 22.37
N GLU A 571 14.95 2.18 21.96
CA GLU A 571 15.48 2.26 20.60
C GLU A 571 15.71 0.85 20.04
N ALA A 572 15.46 0.67 18.77
CA ALA A 572 15.65 -0.63 18.15
C ALA A 572 15.83 -0.58 16.62
N SER A 573 16.25 -1.66 15.99
CA SER A 573 16.43 -1.87 14.57
C SER A 573 16.06 -3.25 14.10
N VAL A 574 15.36 -3.34 12.96
CA VAL A 574 15.15 -4.59 12.24
C VAL A 574 15.48 -4.40 10.76
N PHE A 575 16.27 -5.28 10.22
CA PHE A 575 16.51 -5.40 8.80
C PHE A 575 16.13 -6.81 8.37
N THR A 576 15.34 -6.90 7.31
CA THR A 576 14.96 -8.17 6.68
C THR A 576 15.32 -8.12 5.21
N THR A 577 15.99 -9.16 4.73
CA THR A 577 16.11 -9.45 3.30
C THR A 577 15.43 -10.78 2.99
N GLU A 578 14.64 -10.80 1.92
CA GLU A 578 13.81 -11.95 1.60
C GLU A 578 13.77 -12.17 0.08
N TRP A 579 14.29 -13.30 -0.38
CA TRP A 579 14.13 -13.76 -1.75
C TRP A 579 12.84 -14.56 -1.87
N GLN A 580 11.99 -14.19 -2.80
CA GLN A 580 10.68 -14.79 -3.04
C GLN A 580 10.65 -15.46 -4.41
N HIS A 581 10.02 -16.62 -4.49
CA HIS A 581 9.83 -17.37 -5.72
C HIS A 581 8.39 -17.89 -5.84
N ASP A 582 7.75 -17.55 -6.97
CA ASP A 582 6.39 -18.00 -7.29
C ASP A 582 6.47 -19.39 -7.96
N LEU A 583 5.83 -20.37 -7.35
CA LEU A 583 5.76 -21.76 -7.79
C LEU A 583 4.33 -22.11 -8.22
N GLN A 584 4.21 -23.02 -9.16
CA GLN A 584 2.96 -23.72 -9.45
C GLN A 584 3.13 -25.21 -9.19
N TRP A 585 2.30 -25.77 -8.33
CA TRP A 585 2.25 -27.19 -8.08
C TRP A 585 0.79 -27.67 -8.14
N ASN A 586 0.52 -28.69 -8.98
CA ASN A 586 -0.84 -29.17 -9.26
C ASN A 586 -1.82 -28.03 -9.58
N LYS A 587 -1.40 -27.08 -10.42
CA LYS A 587 -2.18 -25.88 -10.83
C LYS A 587 -2.51 -24.91 -9.68
N GLN A 588 -2.07 -25.17 -8.46
CA GLN A 588 -2.21 -24.27 -7.34
C GLN A 588 -0.99 -23.35 -7.24
N PRO A 589 -1.18 -22.04 -6.99
CA PRO A 589 -0.09 -21.10 -6.80
C PRO A 589 0.48 -21.26 -5.40
N TYR A 590 1.79 -21.38 -5.31
CA TYR A 590 2.55 -21.31 -4.06
C TYR A 590 3.59 -20.20 -4.17
N LYS A 591 3.90 -19.62 -3.05
CA LYS A 591 5.05 -18.72 -2.91
C LYS A 591 6.02 -19.35 -1.92
N PHE A 592 7.25 -19.52 -2.35
CA PHE A 592 8.38 -19.93 -1.51
C PHE A 592 9.26 -18.73 -1.23
N SER A 593 9.86 -18.66 -0.05
CA SER A 593 10.80 -17.61 0.30
C SER A 593 11.92 -18.12 1.19
N ALA A 594 13.11 -17.56 0.97
CA ALA A 594 14.25 -17.66 1.88
C ALA A 594 14.54 -16.26 2.43
N PHE A 595 14.82 -16.16 3.74
CA PHE A 595 15.00 -14.88 4.41
C PHE A 595 16.16 -14.87 5.40
N TYR A 596 16.62 -13.65 5.68
CA TYR A 596 17.54 -13.33 6.76
C TYR A 596 17.01 -12.12 7.51
N ASP A 597 16.94 -12.22 8.84
CA ASP A 597 16.50 -11.19 9.77
C ASP A 597 17.66 -10.76 10.68
N LEU A 598 17.80 -9.44 10.87
CA LEU A 598 18.75 -8.84 11.80
C LEU A 598 18.00 -7.79 12.64
N GLY A 599 17.96 -7.96 13.95
CA GLY A 599 17.38 -7.00 14.89
C GLY A 599 18.43 -6.50 15.86
N SER A 600 18.45 -5.20 16.15
CA SER A 600 19.27 -4.60 17.22
C SER A 600 18.37 -3.86 18.17
N ILE A 601 18.70 -3.85 19.46
CA ILE A 601 17.90 -3.24 20.50
C ILE A 601 18.76 -2.47 21.48
N THR A 602 18.25 -1.35 22.00
CA THR A 602 18.74 -0.63 23.18
C THR A 602 17.58 -0.52 24.17
N LYS A 603 17.63 -1.28 25.26
CA LYS A 603 16.55 -1.43 26.24
C LYS A 603 16.18 -0.09 26.87
N TYR A 604 17.18 0.62 27.35
CA TYR A 604 17.06 1.92 27.97
C TYR A 604 17.93 2.93 27.24
N LYS A 605 17.36 4.07 26.87
CA LYS A 605 18.11 5.19 26.28
C LYS A 605 19.17 5.71 27.22
N TYR A 606 18.79 5.85 28.49
CA TYR A 606 19.65 6.17 29.62
C TYR A 606 19.66 4.97 30.55
N ASN A 607 20.81 4.31 30.68
CA ASN A 607 20.97 3.09 31.45
C ASN A 607 21.47 3.42 32.88
N ASP A 608 20.74 4.25 33.58
CA ASP A 608 21.08 4.72 34.93
C ASP A 608 21.13 3.59 35.96
N SER A 609 20.33 2.51 35.71
CA SER A 609 20.30 1.32 36.55
C SER A 609 21.45 0.33 36.28
N GLY A 610 22.35 0.62 35.33
CA GLY A 610 23.49 -0.22 35.00
C GLY A 610 23.10 -1.63 34.48
N VAL A 611 21.98 -1.76 33.75
CA VAL A 611 21.51 -3.04 33.22
C VAL A 611 22.55 -3.62 32.27
N ALA A 612 23.03 -4.82 32.60
CA ALA A 612 23.93 -5.55 31.73
C ALA A 612 23.25 -5.87 30.39
N ASN A 613 24.01 -5.90 29.30
CA ASN A 613 23.48 -6.13 27.94
C ASN A 613 22.33 -5.18 27.58
N ASN A 614 22.51 -3.86 27.87
CA ASN A 614 21.54 -2.83 27.51
C ASN A 614 21.35 -2.73 25.98
N SER A 615 22.39 -3.01 25.20
CA SER A 615 22.34 -3.01 23.73
C SER A 615 22.92 -4.31 23.17
N TYR A 616 22.18 -4.95 22.26
CA TYR A 616 22.61 -6.17 21.58
C TYR A 616 21.83 -6.41 20.29
N SER A 617 22.24 -7.43 19.52
CA SER A 617 21.60 -7.81 18.25
C SER A 617 21.18 -9.27 18.27
N LEU A 618 20.10 -9.57 17.57
CA LEU A 618 19.55 -10.89 17.31
C LEU A 618 19.58 -11.17 15.81
N GLN A 619 19.89 -12.39 15.40
CA GLN A 619 19.97 -12.77 14.01
C GLN A 619 19.28 -14.10 13.76
N GLY A 620 18.66 -14.26 12.61
CA GLY A 620 18.04 -15.49 12.19
C GLY A 620 17.89 -15.59 10.69
N MET A 621 17.80 -16.81 10.21
CA MET A 621 17.48 -17.09 8.81
C MET A 621 16.39 -18.14 8.73
N GLY A 622 15.75 -18.28 7.59
CA GLY A 622 14.73 -19.31 7.46
C GLY A 622 14.07 -19.33 6.10
N LEU A 623 13.05 -20.15 6.04
CA LEU A 623 12.25 -20.40 4.85
C LEU A 623 10.78 -20.28 5.19
N TRP A 624 9.96 -19.84 4.23
CA TRP A 624 8.53 -19.98 4.34
C TRP A 624 7.91 -20.42 3.01
N ILE A 625 6.78 -21.09 3.11
CA ILE A 625 5.91 -21.43 2.00
C ILE A 625 4.50 -20.95 2.31
N GLY A 626 3.83 -20.44 1.32
CA GLY A 626 2.44 -19.98 1.44
C GLY A 626 1.66 -20.19 0.17
N THR A 627 0.33 -20.23 0.30
CA THR A 627 -0.60 -20.33 -0.83
C THR A 627 -1.85 -19.51 -0.55
N SER A 628 -2.54 -19.13 -1.62
CA SER A 628 -3.85 -18.47 -1.57
C SER A 628 -4.78 -19.20 -2.51
N ILE A 629 -5.84 -19.77 -1.97
CA ILE A 629 -6.79 -20.64 -2.66
C ILE A 629 -8.15 -19.93 -2.72
N PRO A 630 -8.64 -19.54 -3.91
CA PRO A 630 -9.97 -18.99 -4.03
C PRO A 630 -11.02 -20.04 -3.72
N ASN A 631 -12.07 -19.64 -3.01
CA ASN A 631 -13.21 -20.49 -2.65
C ASN A 631 -14.51 -19.69 -2.75
N ARG A 632 -15.65 -20.33 -2.49
CA ARG A 632 -16.99 -19.69 -2.56
C ARG A 632 -17.18 -18.49 -1.63
N TRP A 633 -16.33 -18.34 -0.61
CA TRP A 633 -16.42 -17.31 0.43
C TRP A 633 -15.34 -16.23 0.28
N GLY A 634 -14.49 -16.30 -0.76
CA GLY A 634 -13.37 -15.41 -1.02
C GLY A 634 -12.06 -16.15 -1.20
N GLN A 635 -11.08 -15.94 -0.33
CA GLN A 635 -9.76 -16.56 -0.42
C GLN A 635 -9.31 -17.15 0.92
N SER A 636 -8.90 -18.44 0.91
CA SER A 636 -8.18 -19.07 2.02
C SER A 636 -6.67 -18.91 1.81
N GLN A 637 -5.99 -18.34 2.78
CA GLN A 637 -4.54 -18.12 2.74
C GLN A 637 -3.86 -18.94 3.83
N TRP A 638 -2.78 -19.60 3.49
CA TRP A 638 -2.00 -20.43 4.39
C TRP A 638 -0.53 -20.07 4.29
N ARG A 639 0.16 -20.03 5.44
CA ARG A 639 1.61 -19.84 5.49
C ARG A 639 2.20 -20.73 6.58
N ALA A 640 3.32 -21.38 6.23
CA ALA A 640 4.19 -22.08 7.15
C ALA A 640 5.60 -21.49 7.05
N THR A 641 6.19 -21.14 8.17
CA THR A 641 7.53 -20.55 8.27
C THR A 641 8.38 -21.38 9.22
N TRP A 642 9.58 -21.70 8.80
CA TRP A 642 10.66 -22.21 9.63
C TRP A 642 11.76 -21.17 9.75
N ALA A 643 12.24 -20.93 10.96
CA ALA A 643 13.31 -19.98 11.24
C ALA A 643 14.34 -20.59 12.17
N HIS A 644 15.62 -20.35 11.88
CA HIS A 644 16.78 -20.84 12.62
C HIS A 644 17.58 -19.67 13.18
N ARG A 645 17.94 -19.75 14.46
CA ARG A 645 18.75 -18.75 15.14
C ARG A 645 20.21 -18.83 14.67
N LEU A 646 20.81 -17.65 14.47
CA LEU A 646 22.23 -17.51 14.17
C LEU A 646 22.94 -16.93 15.39
N GLY A 647 23.86 -17.69 15.96
CA GLY A 647 24.61 -17.29 17.15
C GLY A 647 23.86 -17.48 18.47
N SER A 648 24.45 -16.97 19.56
CA SER A 648 23.86 -16.98 20.90
C SER A 648 22.81 -15.89 21.05
N ASN A 649 21.97 -16.00 22.08
CA ASN A 649 21.05 -14.96 22.49
C ASN A 649 21.69 -14.10 23.60
N PRO A 650 22.18 -12.87 23.31
CA PRO A 650 22.78 -12.02 24.33
C PRO A 650 21.77 -11.50 25.36
N GLY A 651 20.46 -11.54 25.02
CA GLY A 651 19.35 -11.14 25.87
C GLY A 651 18.75 -12.26 26.71
N ALA A 652 19.30 -13.49 26.62
CA ALA A 652 18.81 -14.65 27.35
C ALA A 652 18.63 -14.37 28.85
N LEU A 653 17.64 -15.04 29.45
CA LEU A 653 17.43 -15.01 30.90
C LEU A 653 18.62 -15.60 31.64
N SER A 654 18.68 -15.40 32.96
CA SER A 654 19.75 -15.97 33.80
C SER A 654 19.84 -17.51 33.74
N SER A 655 18.74 -18.17 33.36
CA SER A 655 18.68 -19.60 33.05
C SER A 655 19.36 -19.99 31.73
N GLY A 656 19.71 -19.00 30.88
CA GLY A 656 20.18 -19.23 29.50
C GLY A 656 19.05 -19.42 28.48
N SER A 657 17.79 -19.45 28.91
CA SER A 657 16.63 -19.56 28.03
C SER A 657 16.25 -18.23 27.36
N ASP A 658 15.47 -18.29 26.30
CA ASP A 658 14.82 -17.15 25.68
C ASP A 658 13.77 -16.53 26.63
N ALA A 659 13.24 -15.36 26.29
CA ALA A 659 12.24 -14.66 27.10
C ALA A 659 10.97 -15.48 27.40
N ASP A 660 10.66 -16.47 26.56
CA ASP A 660 9.54 -17.40 26.74
C ASP A 660 9.89 -18.66 27.57
N GLY A 661 11.09 -18.74 28.16
CA GLY A 661 11.55 -19.87 28.96
C GLY A 661 12.07 -21.06 28.13
N THR A 662 12.04 -20.99 26.80
CA THR A 662 12.49 -22.07 25.92
C THR A 662 13.97 -21.92 25.50
N TYR A 663 14.55 -23.01 24.95
CA TYR A 663 15.92 -23.06 24.42
C TYR A 663 15.93 -23.36 22.91
N TYR A 664 14.87 -23.04 22.19
CA TYR A 664 14.72 -23.46 20.80
C TYR A 664 15.63 -22.67 19.86
N LEU A 665 16.47 -23.41 19.12
CA LEU A 665 17.25 -22.88 17.99
C LEU A 665 16.40 -22.73 16.72
N ASN A 666 15.31 -23.48 16.64
CA ASN A 666 14.39 -23.50 15.51
C ASN A 666 12.98 -23.15 15.96
N ARG A 667 12.31 -22.28 15.21
CA ARG A 667 10.92 -21.90 15.45
C ARG A 667 10.06 -22.11 14.22
N PHE A 668 8.80 -22.49 14.45
CA PHE A 668 7.83 -22.75 13.41
C PHE A 668 6.61 -21.84 13.63
N TRP A 669 6.27 -21.08 12.59
CA TRP A 669 5.10 -20.22 12.60
C TRP A 669 4.11 -20.69 11.55
N LEU A 670 2.87 -20.85 11.94
CA LEU A 670 1.76 -21.28 11.10
C LEU A 670 0.67 -20.22 11.14
N SER A 671 0.11 -19.88 10.00
CA SER A 671 -1.07 -19.04 9.93
C SER A 671 -2.03 -19.52 8.84
N ALA A 672 -3.32 -19.43 9.14
CA ALA A 672 -4.41 -19.70 8.22
C ALA A 672 -5.39 -18.55 8.29
N SER A 673 -5.76 -17.98 7.15
CA SER A 673 -6.72 -16.89 7.08
C SER A 673 -7.78 -17.16 6.02
N GLN A 674 -9.01 -16.74 6.30
CA GLN A 674 -10.09 -16.66 5.32
C GLN A 674 -10.43 -15.18 5.11
N VAL A 675 -10.28 -14.71 3.88
CA VAL A 675 -10.67 -13.36 3.43
C VAL A 675 -11.97 -13.46 2.65
N PHE A 676 -12.93 -12.55 2.93
CA PHE A 676 -14.26 -12.50 2.32
C PHE A 676 -14.42 -11.36 1.34
#